data_a2a189cd8b0ab0cd84e1d3a012926805
#
_entry.id   a2a189cd8b0ab0cd84e1d3a012926805
#
_cell.length_a   1.000
_cell.length_b   1.000
_cell.length_c   1.000
_cell.angle_alpha   90.00
_cell.angle_beta   90.00
_cell.angle_gamma   90.00
#
_symmetry.space_group_name_H-M   'P 1'
#
loop_
_entity.id
_entity.type
_entity.pdbx_description
1 polymer ?
#
loop_
_entity_poly.entity_id
_entity_poly.type
_entity_poly.pdbx_seq_one_letter_code
_entity_poly.pdbx_strand_id
1 'polypeptide(L)'
;MKFLASLRSLCSALFHSEHIDDEMDEEMRLHIQNRADDLERSGLSREEAERRARIEFGGVERFKEEVRETAWVTHLDSLFRDFQYAIRNLRKDRRFVAAAIFALALGIGAATVVFSVFYNLLFNAVAAKEAGRLVVPVRQDLDKAGDMGWDAGALYCRLSDLDSIRQQNHVFEDIVGYDGGVVQLRDSAGTYQLNVAPVTADAFEFYGVSPLLGRGITPEDGKPEAAPVFVMSYKTWKGEFNADPQILGKSYTIDGEPRTLVGVMPARFQAYGRLRDIWVPIPWTSGTTRSDQESSLALLARLKPGVSVESASAELDVIVKRLAAAHPDDYPKRFRARVLSANEYLMGPSGYGAVFHSDIQLKNILYDLLAAVLMLLLIACSNVANLLLARATVREKEMAVRAVLGASRGRLVRQLLMESSVLAVTACLAGCAMAWFGMKGVETIVHQKAWANIGAETVFGLNAPVLLFSLTATALTTLLCGLVPALRAGRVDLQPQLVGNGKGTSAGLRHGKFRAGLVVAQVALSIVLLVGAGLMMRSLYQLTHVDMGFNPKNILVVAFAPPRGHSGLPDRAKMASQEGQALIQKDVERLKELPGVAAVAVNNTIPGYGPNHGPQVTVPGGTRVEEAGLSECDENCVNTLGMRMIAGRWLSTGDVRTDQYVAVVNQRLARDMFGDGNPLGRQIQVKAFTQFRSRGSRWAGKKPPDPPQDAVFQIVGVVADVKNSGPQQPAVPMAFIAPLATGAFILQVRTNVEPASMIHAVQEQIWAVDRDEIFWILDPLEDFLEQHTYAVPEFGVALSGPLAGVALLLVMVGVFSVMAYTVSLQTQEFGIRMALGAQRGDVLGIVLRKGFALLVSGILVGVLASYGLTRFLASQIWGVSATDPWTFGGVVALVVITGLAACLLPARRAAGVDPLVALRYE
;
A
#
# COMPACT_ATOMS: atom_id res chain seq x y z
N MET A 1 -5.26 -6.22 -38.81
CA MET A 1 -6.16 -5.97 -39.95
C MET A 1 -7.44 -6.83 -39.93
N LYS A 2 -7.39 -8.14 -39.67
CA LYS A 2 -8.60 -8.99 -39.57
C LYS A 2 -9.61 -8.56 -38.48
N PHE A 3 -9.15 -8.11 -37.30
CA PHE A 3 -9.98 -7.65 -36.19
C PHE A 3 -10.74 -6.34 -36.49
N LEU A 4 -10.08 -5.39 -37.17
CA LEU A 4 -10.70 -4.12 -37.58
C LEU A 4 -11.71 -4.33 -38.73
N ALA A 5 -11.45 -5.27 -39.64
CA ALA A 5 -12.38 -5.65 -40.68
C ALA A 5 -13.64 -6.33 -40.10
N SER A 6 -13.48 -7.20 -39.07
CA SER A 6 -14.60 -7.81 -38.33
C SER A 6 -15.42 -6.77 -37.56
N LEU A 7 -14.76 -5.79 -36.94
CA LEU A 7 -15.45 -4.70 -36.24
C LEU A 7 -16.24 -3.79 -37.21
N ARG A 8 -15.69 -3.50 -38.39
CA ARG A 8 -16.34 -2.69 -39.42
C ARG A 8 -17.53 -3.42 -40.02
N SER A 9 -17.41 -4.73 -40.26
CA SER A 9 -18.51 -5.62 -40.66
C SER A 9 -19.61 -5.68 -39.61
N LEU A 10 -19.23 -5.73 -38.31
CA LEU A 10 -20.12 -5.72 -37.15
C LEU A 10 -20.90 -4.41 -37.01
N CYS A 11 -20.23 -3.27 -37.23
CA CYS A 11 -20.89 -1.97 -37.19
C CYS A 11 -21.82 -1.79 -38.40
N SER A 12 -21.46 -2.26 -39.58
CA SER A 12 -22.30 -2.22 -40.78
C SER A 12 -23.57 -3.06 -40.59
N ALA A 13 -23.46 -4.26 -40.00
CA ALA A 13 -24.58 -5.14 -39.70
C ALA A 13 -25.56 -4.60 -38.66
N LEU A 14 -25.04 -3.83 -37.66
CA LEU A 14 -25.85 -3.22 -36.60
C LEU A 14 -26.63 -1.97 -37.04
N PHE A 15 -26.12 -1.23 -38.03
CA PHE A 15 -26.72 0.05 -38.43
C PHE A 15 -27.46 0.02 -39.79
N HIS A 16 -27.34 -1.08 -40.55
CA HIS A 16 -27.91 -1.20 -41.91
C HIS A 16 -28.67 -2.52 -42.10
N SER A 17 -29.49 -2.92 -41.10
CA SER A 17 -30.27 -4.16 -41.18
C SER A 17 -31.28 -4.17 -42.33
N GLU A 18 -31.82 -3.03 -42.74
CA GLU A 18 -32.71 -2.88 -43.93
C GLU A 18 -31.98 -3.20 -45.24
N HIS A 19 -30.70 -2.89 -45.36
CA HIS A 19 -29.92 -3.15 -46.54
C HIS A 19 -29.61 -4.65 -46.73
N ILE A 20 -29.45 -5.39 -45.69
CA ILE A 20 -29.24 -6.85 -45.73
C ILE A 20 -30.53 -7.59 -46.10
N ASP A 21 -31.68 -7.11 -45.68
CA ASP A 21 -32.98 -7.65 -46.05
C ASP A 21 -33.23 -7.41 -47.55
N ASP A 22 -32.87 -6.25 -48.09
CA ASP A 22 -32.99 -5.92 -49.53
C ASP A 22 -32.01 -6.76 -50.38
N GLU A 23 -30.75 -6.96 -49.95
CA GLU A 23 -29.79 -7.81 -50.65
C GLU A 23 -30.27 -9.30 -50.65
N MET A 24 -30.81 -9.81 -49.60
CA MET A 24 -31.37 -11.15 -49.54
C MET A 24 -32.60 -11.30 -50.45
N ASP A 25 -33.44 -10.28 -50.56
CA ASP A 25 -34.62 -10.31 -51.46
C ASP A 25 -34.18 -10.33 -52.94
N GLU A 26 -33.10 -9.60 -53.25
CA GLU A 26 -32.56 -9.57 -54.61
C GLU A 26 -31.91 -10.92 -54.99
N GLU A 27 -31.16 -11.53 -54.07
CA GLU A 27 -30.49 -12.82 -54.26
C GLU A 27 -31.53 -13.97 -54.40
N MET A 28 -32.58 -13.94 -53.60
CA MET A 28 -33.65 -14.94 -53.70
C MET A 28 -34.49 -14.78 -54.97
N ARG A 29 -34.75 -13.53 -55.42
CA ARG A 29 -35.40 -13.28 -56.70
C ARG A 29 -34.53 -13.80 -57.86
N LEU A 30 -33.24 -13.60 -57.77
CA LEU A 30 -32.30 -14.10 -58.81
C LEU A 30 -32.29 -15.64 -58.88
N HIS A 31 -32.31 -16.31 -57.72
CA HIS A 31 -32.38 -17.77 -57.65
C HIS A 31 -33.70 -18.33 -58.19
N ILE A 32 -34.85 -17.73 -57.85
CA ILE A 32 -36.17 -18.12 -58.37
C ILE A 32 -36.23 -17.88 -59.88
N GLN A 33 -35.65 -16.77 -60.37
CA GLN A 33 -35.58 -16.39 -61.76
C GLN A 33 -34.70 -17.34 -62.58
N ASN A 34 -33.53 -17.67 -62.10
CA ASN A 34 -32.63 -18.64 -62.74
C ASN A 34 -33.29 -20.05 -62.82
N ARG A 35 -33.99 -20.43 -61.76
CA ARG A 35 -34.73 -21.71 -61.81
C ARG A 35 -35.93 -21.70 -62.74
N ALA A 36 -36.64 -20.58 -62.88
CA ALA A 36 -37.71 -20.40 -63.86
C ALA A 36 -37.18 -20.48 -65.29
N ASP A 37 -36.02 -19.84 -65.55
CA ASP A 37 -35.36 -19.89 -66.87
C ASP A 37 -34.89 -21.32 -67.25
N ASP A 38 -34.45 -22.11 -66.29
CA ASP A 38 -34.11 -23.52 -66.53
C ASP A 38 -35.33 -24.39 -66.79
N LEU A 39 -36.47 -24.14 -66.12
CA LEU A 39 -37.71 -24.80 -66.35
C LEU A 39 -38.34 -24.40 -67.71
N GLU A 40 -38.19 -23.15 -68.16
CA GLU A 40 -38.58 -22.67 -69.46
C GLU A 40 -37.78 -23.34 -70.60
N ARG A 41 -36.45 -23.46 -70.39
CA ARG A 41 -35.59 -24.25 -71.35
C ARG A 41 -35.93 -25.74 -71.37
N SER A 42 -36.58 -26.30 -70.38
CA SER A 42 -37.06 -27.68 -70.36
C SER A 42 -38.42 -27.85 -71.04
N GLY A 43 -39.02 -26.78 -71.64
CA GLY A 43 -40.23 -26.86 -72.45
C GLY A 43 -41.52 -26.44 -71.74
N LEU A 44 -41.47 -25.82 -70.60
CA LEU A 44 -42.64 -25.26 -69.90
C LEU A 44 -42.90 -23.83 -70.35
N SER A 45 -44.18 -23.40 -70.34
CA SER A 45 -44.52 -21.99 -70.61
C SER A 45 -43.99 -21.12 -69.47
N ARG A 46 -43.61 -19.86 -69.75
CA ARG A 46 -43.01 -18.91 -68.80
C ARG A 46 -43.84 -18.73 -67.53
N GLU A 47 -45.16 -18.67 -67.62
CA GLU A 47 -46.05 -18.56 -66.47
C GLU A 47 -46.03 -19.82 -65.60
N GLU A 48 -46.03 -21.02 -66.18
CA GLU A 48 -45.95 -22.29 -65.50
C GLU A 48 -44.55 -22.55 -64.93
N ALA A 49 -43.50 -22.11 -65.58
CA ALA A 49 -42.11 -22.17 -65.12
C ALA A 49 -41.89 -21.28 -63.85
N GLU A 50 -42.39 -20.03 -63.87
CA GLU A 50 -42.32 -19.15 -62.71
C GLU A 50 -43.13 -19.65 -61.53
N ARG A 51 -44.33 -20.22 -61.79
CA ARG A 51 -45.19 -20.80 -60.79
C ARG A 51 -44.52 -22.02 -60.15
N ARG A 52 -43.94 -22.92 -60.92
CA ARG A 52 -43.20 -24.08 -60.43
C ARG A 52 -41.93 -23.73 -59.70
N ALA A 53 -41.13 -22.78 -60.19
CA ALA A 53 -39.96 -22.28 -59.52
C ALA A 53 -40.26 -21.72 -58.12
N ARG A 54 -41.39 -20.98 -57.96
CA ARG A 54 -41.83 -20.49 -56.64
C ARG A 54 -42.31 -21.61 -55.72
N ILE A 55 -42.98 -22.67 -56.26
CA ILE A 55 -43.42 -23.79 -55.48
C ILE A 55 -42.23 -24.66 -55.02
N GLU A 56 -41.26 -24.91 -55.90
CA GLU A 56 -40.04 -25.66 -55.62
C GLU A 56 -39.14 -24.92 -54.64
N PHE A 57 -39.04 -23.59 -54.68
CA PHE A 57 -38.26 -22.79 -53.75
C PHE A 57 -38.89 -22.75 -52.37
N GLY A 58 -40.19 -22.94 -52.23
CA GLY A 58 -40.91 -22.89 -50.95
C GLY A 58 -41.16 -21.46 -50.46
N GLY A 59 -41.59 -21.30 -49.22
CA GLY A 59 -41.92 -19.97 -48.65
C GLY A 59 -40.67 -19.12 -48.42
N VAL A 60 -40.58 -18.03 -49.16
CA VAL A 60 -39.45 -17.05 -49.07
C VAL A 60 -39.24 -16.59 -47.61
N GLU A 61 -40.31 -16.30 -46.91
CA GLU A 61 -40.27 -15.89 -45.48
C GLU A 61 -39.66 -16.95 -44.57
N ARG A 62 -39.88 -18.23 -44.85
CA ARG A 62 -39.33 -19.34 -44.06
C ARG A 62 -37.80 -19.43 -44.24
N PHE A 63 -37.33 -19.22 -45.48
CA PHE A 63 -35.93 -19.27 -45.78
C PHE A 63 -35.20 -18.05 -45.19
N LYS A 64 -35.81 -16.85 -45.21
CA LYS A 64 -35.31 -15.66 -44.52
C LYS A 64 -35.18 -15.90 -43.04
N GLU A 65 -36.13 -16.58 -42.42
CA GLU A 65 -36.11 -16.89 -40.97
C GLU A 65 -35.02 -17.91 -40.65
N GLU A 66 -34.81 -18.92 -41.50
CA GLU A 66 -33.76 -19.93 -41.33
C GLU A 66 -32.34 -19.41 -41.54
N VAL A 67 -32.14 -18.48 -42.49
CA VAL A 67 -30.87 -17.74 -42.66
C VAL A 67 -30.65 -16.75 -41.53
N ARG A 68 -31.67 -16.07 -41.04
CA ARG A 68 -31.63 -15.21 -39.85
C ARG A 68 -31.25 -15.99 -38.61
N GLU A 69 -31.80 -17.21 -38.42
CA GLU A 69 -31.48 -18.05 -37.23
C GLU A 69 -30.05 -18.57 -37.27
N THR A 70 -29.43 -18.72 -38.42
CA THR A 70 -28.02 -19.19 -38.54
C THR A 70 -27.00 -18.04 -38.52
N ALA A 71 -27.42 -16.78 -38.68
CA ALA A 71 -26.52 -15.66 -38.71
C ALA A 71 -26.21 -15.13 -37.29
N TRP A 72 -24.94 -14.90 -36.98
CA TRP A 72 -24.46 -14.22 -35.77
C TRP A 72 -25.15 -12.86 -35.51
N VAL A 73 -25.70 -12.25 -36.54
CA VAL A 73 -26.44 -10.97 -36.54
C VAL A 73 -27.69 -11.07 -35.64
N THR A 74 -28.40 -12.19 -35.66
CA THR A 74 -29.63 -12.38 -34.83
C THR A 74 -29.32 -12.48 -33.35
N HIS A 75 -28.14 -13.03 -32.99
CA HIS A 75 -27.69 -13.05 -31.60
C HIS A 75 -27.33 -11.64 -31.10
N LEU A 76 -26.69 -10.82 -31.91
CA LEU A 76 -26.35 -9.44 -31.56
C LEU A 76 -27.60 -8.55 -31.47
N ASP A 77 -28.52 -8.67 -32.42
CA ASP A 77 -29.79 -7.92 -32.42
C ASP A 77 -30.64 -8.31 -31.20
N SER A 78 -30.70 -9.62 -30.86
CA SER A 78 -31.36 -10.08 -29.67
C SER A 78 -30.72 -9.56 -28.37
N LEU A 79 -29.37 -9.45 -28.31
CA LEU A 79 -28.66 -8.88 -27.18
C LEU A 79 -28.93 -7.37 -27.07
N PHE A 80 -28.98 -6.65 -28.19
CA PHE A 80 -29.26 -5.21 -28.21
C PHE A 80 -30.72 -4.93 -27.77
N ARG A 81 -31.68 -5.73 -28.21
CA ARG A 81 -33.07 -5.64 -27.73
C ARG A 81 -33.18 -5.95 -26.25
N ASP A 82 -32.47 -6.99 -25.76
CA ASP A 82 -32.44 -7.31 -24.34
C ASP A 82 -31.81 -6.17 -23.51
N PHE A 83 -30.78 -5.51 -24.04
CA PHE A 83 -30.14 -4.34 -23.42
C PHE A 83 -31.09 -3.13 -23.37
N GLN A 84 -31.77 -2.79 -24.46
CA GLN A 84 -32.77 -1.72 -24.48
C GLN A 84 -33.92 -1.98 -23.52
N TYR A 85 -34.37 -3.23 -23.47
CA TYR A 85 -35.40 -3.65 -22.54
C TYR A 85 -34.94 -3.52 -21.10
N ALA A 86 -33.72 -3.96 -20.79
CA ALA A 86 -33.12 -3.81 -19.47
C ALA A 86 -33.10 -2.35 -19.01
N ILE A 87 -32.63 -1.43 -19.87
CA ILE A 87 -32.63 0.02 -19.57
C ILE A 87 -34.04 0.56 -19.30
N ARG A 88 -35.01 0.25 -20.19
CA ARG A 88 -36.38 0.73 -20.01
C ARG A 88 -36.99 0.24 -18.71
N ASN A 89 -36.68 -0.99 -18.36
CA ASN A 89 -37.21 -1.63 -17.16
C ASN A 89 -36.54 -1.09 -15.88
N LEU A 90 -35.24 -0.83 -15.91
CA LEU A 90 -34.52 -0.23 -14.81
C LEU A 90 -34.97 1.23 -14.57
N ARG A 91 -35.29 1.99 -15.61
CA ARG A 91 -35.79 3.38 -15.49
C ARG A 91 -37.15 3.49 -14.78
N LYS A 92 -37.95 2.42 -14.75
CA LYS A 92 -39.26 2.41 -14.06
C LYS A 92 -39.09 2.37 -12.53
N ASP A 93 -37.98 1.77 -12.03
CA ASP A 93 -37.81 1.56 -10.60
C ASP A 93 -36.54 2.26 -10.09
N ARG A 94 -36.55 3.61 -10.15
CA ARG A 94 -35.40 4.47 -9.85
C ARG A 94 -34.81 4.27 -8.44
N ARG A 95 -35.66 3.99 -7.44
CA ARG A 95 -35.21 3.82 -6.04
C ARG A 95 -34.39 2.54 -5.87
N PHE A 96 -34.85 1.44 -6.49
CA PHE A 96 -34.15 0.18 -6.52
C PHE A 96 -32.80 0.32 -7.24
N VAL A 97 -32.79 0.92 -8.43
CA VAL A 97 -31.61 1.13 -9.25
C VAL A 97 -30.56 1.98 -8.53
N ALA A 98 -30.99 3.07 -7.91
CA ALA A 98 -30.10 3.93 -7.13
C ALA A 98 -29.45 3.18 -5.96
N ALA A 99 -30.23 2.42 -5.19
CA ALA A 99 -29.69 1.63 -4.08
C ALA A 99 -28.74 0.53 -4.54
N ALA A 100 -29.04 -0.16 -5.64
CA ALA A 100 -28.19 -1.20 -6.18
C ALA A 100 -26.88 -0.64 -6.76
N ILE A 101 -26.94 0.44 -7.54
CA ILE A 101 -25.75 1.12 -8.07
C ILE A 101 -24.90 1.65 -6.94
N PHE A 102 -25.49 2.31 -5.93
CA PHE A 102 -24.76 2.83 -4.78
C PHE A 102 -24.01 1.74 -4.02
N ALA A 103 -24.67 0.60 -3.71
CA ALA A 103 -24.04 -0.50 -2.99
C ALA A 103 -22.88 -1.12 -3.79
N LEU A 104 -23.06 -1.35 -5.10
CA LEU A 104 -22.01 -1.90 -5.96
C LEU A 104 -20.89 -0.90 -6.21
N ALA A 105 -21.21 0.39 -6.43
CA ALA A 105 -20.23 1.44 -6.64
C ALA A 105 -19.31 1.62 -5.43
N LEU A 106 -19.86 1.55 -4.21
CA LEU A 106 -19.07 1.54 -2.98
C LEU A 106 -18.12 0.33 -2.92
N GLY A 107 -18.64 -0.86 -3.21
CA GLY A 107 -17.84 -2.09 -3.19
C GLY A 107 -16.74 -2.10 -4.26
N ILE A 108 -17.09 -1.81 -5.51
CA ILE A 108 -16.13 -1.77 -6.63
C ILE A 108 -15.16 -0.60 -6.47
N GLY A 109 -15.64 0.57 -6.05
CA GLY A 109 -14.82 1.75 -5.85
C GLY A 109 -13.77 1.55 -4.77
N ALA A 110 -14.17 1.06 -3.58
CA ALA A 110 -13.24 0.75 -2.50
C ALA A 110 -12.23 -0.33 -2.91
N ALA A 111 -12.67 -1.38 -3.61
CA ALA A 111 -11.79 -2.43 -4.12
C ALA A 111 -10.78 -1.88 -5.15
N THR A 112 -11.20 -0.95 -6.00
CA THR A 112 -10.35 -0.30 -7.00
C THR A 112 -9.28 0.59 -6.34
N VAL A 113 -9.64 1.37 -5.29
CA VAL A 113 -8.66 2.18 -4.53
C VAL A 113 -7.59 1.30 -3.92
N VAL A 114 -8.00 0.28 -3.16
CA VAL A 114 -7.05 -0.59 -2.46
C VAL A 114 -6.20 -1.40 -3.45
N PHE A 115 -6.80 -1.87 -4.55
CA PHE A 115 -6.03 -2.56 -5.59
C PHE A 115 -5.05 -1.62 -6.29
N SER A 116 -5.40 -0.35 -6.50
CA SER A 116 -4.47 0.65 -7.05
C SER A 116 -3.28 0.87 -6.11
N VAL A 117 -3.53 1.00 -4.80
CA VAL A 117 -2.48 1.10 -3.78
C VAL A 117 -1.61 -0.15 -3.77
N PHE A 118 -2.24 -1.32 -3.70
CA PHE A 118 -1.57 -2.62 -3.73
C PHE A 118 -0.69 -2.80 -4.97
N TYR A 119 -1.23 -2.51 -6.16
CA TYR A 119 -0.51 -2.65 -7.42
C TYR A 119 0.68 -1.69 -7.52
N ASN A 120 0.48 -0.41 -7.19
CA ASN A 120 1.54 0.57 -7.31
C ASN A 120 2.66 0.37 -6.29
N LEU A 121 2.35 -0.07 -5.06
CA LEU A 121 3.39 -0.34 -4.06
C LEU A 121 4.13 -1.67 -4.29
N LEU A 122 3.42 -2.74 -4.73
CA LEU A 122 4.03 -4.07 -4.87
C LEU A 122 4.59 -4.39 -6.26
N PHE A 123 3.99 -3.85 -7.32
CA PHE A 123 4.33 -4.23 -8.70
C PHE A 123 4.83 -3.09 -9.57
N ASN A 124 4.62 -1.86 -9.18
CA ASN A 124 4.97 -0.68 -9.95
C ASN A 124 5.73 0.35 -9.10
N ALA A 125 6.53 -0.13 -8.16
CA ALA A 125 7.27 0.71 -7.22
C ALA A 125 8.40 1.51 -7.91
N VAL A 126 8.91 1.06 -9.07
CA VAL A 126 9.98 1.71 -9.82
C VAL A 126 9.46 2.17 -11.17
N ALA A 127 9.50 3.47 -11.43
CA ALA A 127 9.18 4.02 -12.74
C ALA A 127 10.40 3.93 -13.66
N ALA A 128 10.52 2.83 -14.40
CA ALA A 128 11.60 2.61 -15.36
C ALA A 128 11.12 1.74 -16.53
N LYS A 129 11.86 1.82 -17.64
CA LYS A 129 11.65 0.94 -18.79
C LYS A 129 11.83 -0.51 -18.36
N GLU A 130 10.85 -1.37 -18.69
CA GLU A 130 10.87 -2.80 -18.37
C GLU A 130 11.14 -3.11 -16.89
N ALA A 131 10.44 -2.40 -15.99
CA ALA A 131 10.61 -2.48 -14.54
C ALA A 131 10.58 -3.93 -13.98
N GLY A 132 9.85 -4.84 -14.63
CA GLY A 132 9.79 -6.26 -14.23
C GLY A 132 11.10 -7.04 -14.39
N ARG A 133 12.08 -6.50 -15.14
CA ARG A 133 13.43 -7.08 -15.33
C ARG A 133 14.49 -6.41 -14.48
N LEU A 134 14.10 -5.38 -13.70
CA LEU A 134 15.03 -4.69 -12.82
C LEU A 134 15.33 -5.52 -11.58
N VAL A 135 16.61 -5.58 -11.25
CA VAL A 135 17.13 -6.38 -10.13
C VAL A 135 18.20 -5.59 -9.38
N VAL A 136 18.28 -5.85 -8.08
CA VAL A 136 19.28 -5.24 -7.19
C VAL A 136 20.26 -6.34 -6.76
N PRO A 137 21.55 -6.20 -7.07
CA PRO A 137 22.60 -7.00 -6.46
C PRO A 137 22.67 -6.74 -4.96
N VAL A 138 22.65 -7.81 -4.17
CA VAL A 138 22.74 -7.76 -2.71
C VAL A 138 23.83 -8.67 -2.18
N ARG A 139 24.41 -8.33 -1.03
CA ARG A 139 25.41 -9.14 -0.33
C ARG A 139 24.83 -9.59 1.00
N GLN A 140 24.87 -10.89 1.24
CA GLN A 140 24.47 -11.54 2.49
C GLN A 140 25.71 -11.98 3.28
N ASP A 141 25.85 -11.50 4.51
CA ASP A 141 26.90 -11.95 5.44
C ASP A 141 26.41 -13.25 6.12
N LEU A 142 27.12 -14.36 5.89
CA LEU A 142 26.70 -15.67 6.40
C LEU A 142 27.08 -15.89 7.88
N ASP A 143 27.97 -15.09 8.43
CA ASP A 143 28.37 -15.19 9.84
C ASP A 143 27.35 -14.49 10.75
N LYS A 144 26.49 -13.67 10.18
CA LYS A 144 25.37 -12.99 10.85
C LYS A 144 24.01 -13.55 10.47
N ALA A 145 23.97 -14.69 9.78
CA ALA A 145 22.74 -15.32 9.33
C ALA A 145 21.88 -15.77 10.53
N GLY A 146 20.87 -15.01 10.83
CA GLY A 146 19.92 -15.25 11.93
C GLY A 146 19.36 -13.97 12.54
N ASP A 147 20.05 -12.87 12.39
CA ASP A 147 19.62 -11.57 12.88
C ASP A 147 18.89 -10.79 11.78
N MET A 148 17.63 -10.55 12.05
CA MET A 148 16.69 -9.75 11.27
C MET A 148 17.30 -8.80 10.22
N GLY A 149 17.47 -9.29 9.00
CA GLY A 149 17.39 -8.51 7.77
C GLY A 149 18.52 -7.55 7.42
N TRP A 150 19.41 -7.18 8.31
CA TRP A 150 20.51 -6.25 8.05
C TRP A 150 21.66 -6.89 7.24
N ASP A 151 21.64 -8.21 7.07
CA ASP A 151 22.72 -8.98 6.47
C ASP A 151 22.66 -9.09 4.94
N ALA A 152 21.54 -8.70 4.35
CA ALA A 152 21.37 -8.61 2.90
C ALA A 152 21.20 -7.17 2.44
N GLY A 153 22.22 -6.34 2.67
CA GLY A 153 22.27 -4.97 2.13
C GLY A 153 22.55 -4.98 0.62
N ALA A 154 22.33 -3.82 -0.04
CA ALA A 154 22.79 -3.65 -1.41
C ALA A 154 24.27 -4.03 -1.51
N LEU A 155 24.64 -4.64 -2.60
CA LEU A 155 26.06 -4.88 -2.90
C LEU A 155 26.70 -3.53 -3.20
N TYR A 156 27.52 -3.06 -2.26
CA TYR A 156 28.33 -1.88 -2.47
C TYR A 156 29.67 -2.32 -3.06
N CYS A 157 30.08 -1.67 -4.12
CA CYS A 157 31.34 -1.95 -4.79
C CYS A 157 32.04 -0.64 -5.20
N ARG A 158 33.34 -0.74 -5.50
CA ARG A 158 34.11 0.36 -6.07
C ARG A 158 33.68 0.60 -7.53
N LEU A 159 33.99 1.76 -8.05
CA LEU A 159 33.72 2.10 -9.45
C LEU A 159 34.46 1.15 -10.41
N SER A 160 35.72 0.79 -10.11
CA SER A 160 36.51 -0.21 -10.86
C SER A 160 35.90 -1.62 -10.81
N ASP A 161 35.28 -1.97 -9.68
CA ASP A 161 34.59 -3.25 -9.54
C ASP A 161 33.33 -3.31 -10.40
N LEU A 162 32.58 -2.20 -10.51
CA LEU A 162 31.43 -2.09 -11.42
C LEU A 162 31.83 -2.39 -12.87
N ASP A 163 32.97 -1.87 -13.34
CA ASP A 163 33.49 -2.17 -14.67
C ASP A 163 33.84 -3.63 -14.83
N SER A 164 34.53 -4.18 -13.82
CA SER A 164 34.86 -5.61 -13.82
C SER A 164 33.61 -6.47 -13.87
N ILE A 165 32.54 -6.10 -13.17
CA ILE A 165 31.25 -6.78 -13.23
C ILE A 165 30.63 -6.63 -14.64
N ARG A 166 30.63 -5.42 -15.21
CA ARG A 166 30.12 -5.17 -16.57
C ARG A 166 30.79 -6.00 -17.63
N GLN A 167 32.13 -6.12 -17.56
CA GLN A 167 32.92 -6.88 -18.53
C GLN A 167 32.78 -8.38 -18.40
N GLN A 168 32.59 -8.90 -17.21
CA GLN A 168 32.55 -10.34 -16.94
C GLN A 168 31.15 -10.94 -16.94
N ASN A 169 30.10 -10.12 -16.88
CA ASN A 169 28.73 -10.62 -16.80
C ASN A 169 28.16 -11.03 -18.17
N HIS A 170 27.33 -12.09 -18.17
CA HIS A 170 26.58 -12.55 -19.33
C HIS A 170 25.06 -12.47 -19.14
N VAL A 171 24.60 -12.18 -17.90
CA VAL A 171 23.20 -12.26 -17.45
C VAL A 171 22.51 -10.89 -17.40
N PHE A 172 23.26 -9.81 -17.23
CA PHE A 172 22.72 -8.48 -17.22
C PHE A 172 22.81 -7.84 -18.61
N GLU A 173 21.77 -7.12 -18.99
CA GLU A 173 21.74 -6.29 -20.19
C GLU A 173 22.51 -4.99 -19.93
N ASP A 174 22.28 -4.42 -18.75
CA ASP A 174 22.93 -3.19 -18.30
C ASP A 174 23.00 -3.10 -16.78
N ILE A 175 23.97 -2.38 -16.23
CA ILE A 175 24.21 -2.21 -14.79
C ILE A 175 24.60 -0.76 -14.55
N VAL A 176 23.92 -0.11 -13.59
CA VAL A 176 24.25 1.26 -13.16
C VAL A 176 24.57 1.29 -11.68
N GLY A 177 25.44 2.23 -11.31
CA GLY A 177 25.82 2.47 -9.94
C GLY A 177 25.21 3.77 -9.41
N TYR A 178 24.92 3.80 -8.13
CA TYR A 178 24.46 5.00 -7.44
C TYR A 178 24.94 5.03 -6.00
N ASP A 179 24.99 6.23 -5.45
CA ASP A 179 25.23 6.48 -4.03
C ASP A 179 24.13 7.40 -3.49
N GLY A 180 24.19 7.74 -2.24
CA GLY A 180 23.26 8.64 -1.59
C GLY A 180 23.91 9.53 -0.57
N GLY A 181 23.41 10.76 -0.47
CA GLY A 181 23.90 11.71 0.52
C GLY A 181 23.01 12.93 0.61
N VAL A 182 23.44 13.88 1.42
CA VAL A 182 22.80 15.18 1.57
C VAL A 182 23.81 16.24 1.14
N VAL A 183 23.37 17.27 0.44
CA VAL A 183 24.18 18.38 -0.05
C VAL A 183 23.50 19.70 0.27
N GLN A 184 24.30 20.76 0.31
CA GLN A 184 23.80 22.13 0.31
C GLN A 184 23.76 22.68 -1.11
N LEU A 185 22.59 23.12 -1.53
CA LEU A 185 22.42 23.93 -2.74
C LEU A 185 22.23 25.37 -2.31
N ARG A 186 23.09 26.26 -2.83
CA ARG A 186 23.04 27.71 -2.57
C ARG A 186 22.73 28.46 -3.86
N ASP A 187 21.83 29.40 -3.75
CA ASP A 187 21.55 30.40 -4.79
C ASP A 187 21.44 31.80 -4.19
N SER A 188 20.99 32.74 -4.99
CA SER A 188 20.78 34.14 -4.55
C SER A 188 19.59 34.29 -3.58
N ALA A 189 18.69 33.34 -3.52
CA ALA A 189 17.50 33.37 -2.67
C ALA A 189 17.74 32.70 -1.30
N GLY A 190 18.68 31.74 -1.22
CA GLY A 190 18.91 31.03 0.04
C GLY A 190 19.84 29.83 -0.06
N THR A 191 19.84 29.06 1.01
CA THR A 191 20.53 27.77 1.13
C THR A 191 19.48 26.68 1.35
N TYR A 192 19.52 25.66 0.50
CA TYR A 192 18.62 24.51 0.54
C TYR A 192 19.41 23.26 0.85
N GLN A 193 18.91 22.44 1.74
CA GLN A 193 19.48 21.15 2.01
C GLN A 193 18.74 20.08 1.22
N LEU A 194 19.43 19.36 0.36
CA LEU A 194 18.83 18.44 -0.61
C LEU A 194 19.46 17.05 -0.54
N ASN A 195 18.63 16.03 -0.69
CA ASN A 195 19.08 14.65 -0.85
C ASN A 195 19.62 14.45 -2.26
N VAL A 196 20.91 14.17 -2.37
CA VAL A 196 21.58 13.91 -3.65
C VAL A 196 21.70 12.41 -3.92
N ALA A 197 21.59 12.04 -5.18
CA ALA A 197 22.06 10.76 -5.68
C ALA A 197 23.18 11.00 -6.71
N PRO A 198 24.44 10.78 -6.35
CA PRO A 198 25.47 10.55 -7.34
C PRO A 198 25.14 9.27 -8.12
N VAL A 199 25.14 9.35 -9.45
CA VAL A 199 24.78 8.24 -10.34
C VAL A 199 25.81 8.09 -11.45
N THR A 200 26.00 6.86 -11.95
CA THR A 200 26.77 6.67 -13.18
C THR A 200 26.09 7.42 -14.32
N ALA A 201 26.85 7.98 -15.24
CA ALA A 201 26.34 8.92 -16.25
C ALA A 201 25.34 8.29 -17.25
N ASP A 202 25.36 6.97 -17.38
CA ASP A 202 24.43 6.16 -18.17
C ASP A 202 23.09 5.84 -17.45
N ALA A 203 22.94 6.25 -16.17
CA ALA A 203 21.77 5.89 -15.36
C ALA A 203 20.45 6.40 -15.93
N PHE A 204 20.40 7.59 -16.52
CA PHE A 204 19.15 8.13 -17.08
C PHE A 204 18.74 7.40 -18.37
N GLU A 205 19.68 6.98 -19.20
CA GLU A 205 19.44 6.12 -20.35
C GLU A 205 18.95 4.75 -19.89
N PHE A 206 19.58 4.20 -18.85
CA PHE A 206 19.14 2.96 -18.22
C PHE A 206 17.69 3.03 -17.73
N TYR A 207 17.28 4.09 -17.04
CA TYR A 207 15.89 4.23 -16.60
C TYR A 207 14.92 4.41 -17.77
N GLY A 208 15.34 5.05 -18.83
CA GLY A 208 14.52 5.27 -20.03
C GLY A 208 13.30 6.17 -19.76
N VAL A 209 13.37 7.06 -18.78
CA VAL A 209 12.31 8.01 -18.43
C VAL A 209 12.70 9.40 -18.93
N SER A 210 11.86 9.96 -19.79
CA SER A 210 12.10 11.31 -20.33
C SER A 210 11.88 12.38 -19.25
N PRO A 211 12.78 13.37 -19.12
CA PRO A 211 12.57 14.51 -18.25
C PRO A 211 11.31 15.31 -18.61
N LEU A 212 10.74 15.98 -17.63
CA LEU A 212 9.61 16.91 -17.79
C LEU A 212 10.08 18.20 -18.47
N LEU A 213 11.25 18.70 -18.07
CA LEU A 213 11.89 19.89 -18.63
C LEU A 213 13.37 19.57 -18.89
N GLY A 214 13.91 20.10 -19.98
CA GLY A 214 15.32 19.95 -20.31
C GLY A 214 15.72 18.54 -20.73
N ARG A 215 16.89 18.07 -20.22
CA ARG A 215 17.47 16.75 -20.51
C ARG A 215 17.89 16.00 -19.25
N GLY A 216 18.06 14.70 -19.35
CA GLY A 216 18.72 13.89 -18.32
C GLY A 216 20.24 14.05 -18.34
N ILE A 217 20.91 13.39 -17.38
CA ILE A 217 22.34 13.17 -17.43
C ILE A 217 22.66 12.23 -18.59
N THR A 218 23.73 12.53 -19.32
CA THR A 218 24.20 11.76 -20.47
C THR A 218 25.60 11.22 -20.20
N PRO A 219 26.06 10.16 -20.90
CA PRO A 219 27.42 9.65 -20.73
C PRO A 219 28.53 10.70 -20.89
N GLU A 220 28.29 11.75 -21.70
CA GLU A 220 29.22 12.87 -21.87
C GLU A 220 29.41 13.67 -20.58
N ASP A 221 28.36 13.81 -19.76
CA ASP A 221 28.41 14.55 -18.50
C ASP A 221 29.25 13.82 -17.42
N GLY A 222 29.53 12.54 -17.62
CA GLY A 222 30.41 11.74 -16.76
C GLY A 222 31.89 11.85 -17.08
N LYS A 223 32.29 12.56 -18.13
CA LYS A 223 33.70 12.75 -18.48
C LYS A 223 34.37 13.72 -17.51
N PRO A 224 35.64 13.55 -17.16
CA PRO A 224 36.34 14.43 -16.20
C PRO A 224 36.37 15.90 -16.58
N GLU A 225 36.37 16.17 -17.89
CA GLU A 225 36.43 17.52 -18.46
C GLU A 225 35.03 18.11 -18.70
N ALA A 226 33.96 17.36 -18.43
CA ALA A 226 32.59 17.82 -18.62
C ALA A 226 32.25 18.95 -17.65
N ALA A 227 31.45 19.90 -18.12
CA ALA A 227 30.91 20.93 -17.24
C ALA A 227 30.03 20.29 -16.16
N PRO A 228 30.19 20.67 -14.89
CA PRO A 228 29.39 20.10 -13.80
C PRO A 228 27.92 20.41 -13.98
N VAL A 229 27.09 19.38 -14.05
CA VAL A 229 25.64 19.46 -14.23
C VAL A 229 24.89 18.71 -13.14
N PHE A 230 23.58 18.98 -13.03
CA PHE A 230 22.68 18.19 -12.21
C PHE A 230 21.26 18.20 -12.78
N VAL A 231 20.47 17.24 -12.32
CA VAL A 231 19.03 17.08 -12.63
C VAL A 231 18.26 17.15 -11.34
N MET A 232 17.08 17.77 -11.35
CA MET A 232 16.24 18.02 -10.18
C MET A 232 14.96 17.18 -10.21
N SER A 233 14.45 16.81 -9.02
CA SER A 233 13.17 16.14 -8.88
C SER A 233 11.99 17.08 -9.11
N TYR A 234 10.83 16.53 -9.48
CA TYR A 234 9.59 17.30 -9.58
C TYR A 234 9.18 17.94 -8.25
N LYS A 235 9.37 17.22 -7.15
CA LYS A 235 9.01 17.67 -5.81
C LYS A 235 9.81 18.92 -5.43
N THR A 236 11.11 18.85 -5.58
CA THR A 236 12.02 19.96 -5.26
C THR A 236 11.75 21.17 -6.16
N TRP A 237 11.58 20.93 -7.47
CA TRP A 237 11.23 22.01 -8.40
C TRP A 237 9.93 22.73 -8.04
N LYS A 238 8.89 21.95 -7.68
CA LYS A 238 7.58 22.51 -7.34
C LYS A 238 7.57 23.15 -5.95
N GLY A 239 8.22 22.53 -4.96
CA GLY A 239 8.19 22.98 -3.56
C GLY A 239 9.12 24.16 -3.31
N GLU A 240 10.40 24.04 -3.70
CA GLU A 240 11.42 25.02 -3.37
C GLU A 240 11.57 26.10 -4.46
N PHE A 241 11.27 25.77 -5.71
CA PHE A 241 11.43 26.67 -6.85
C PHE A 241 10.12 27.09 -7.53
N ASN A 242 8.97 26.92 -6.84
CA ASN A 242 7.63 27.37 -7.28
C ASN A 242 7.26 26.94 -8.70
N ALA A 243 7.75 25.79 -9.17
CA ALA A 243 7.54 25.27 -10.52
C ALA A 243 7.95 26.28 -11.63
N ASP A 244 8.96 27.13 -11.39
CA ASP A 244 9.47 28.09 -12.39
C ASP A 244 10.19 27.33 -13.51
N PRO A 245 9.69 27.38 -14.78
CA PRO A 245 10.36 26.72 -15.89
C PRO A 245 11.66 27.43 -16.33
N GLN A 246 11.90 28.66 -15.89
CA GLN A 246 13.10 29.44 -16.24
C GLN A 246 14.33 29.10 -15.40
N ILE A 247 14.25 28.07 -14.56
CA ILE A 247 15.40 27.62 -13.76
C ILE A 247 16.41 26.82 -14.59
N LEU A 248 16.00 26.27 -15.74
CA LEU A 248 16.90 25.52 -16.64
C LEU A 248 18.06 26.38 -17.14
N GLY A 249 19.26 25.80 -17.12
CA GLY A 249 20.48 26.47 -17.53
C GLY A 249 21.05 27.42 -16.49
N LYS A 250 20.39 27.66 -15.37
CA LYS A 250 20.96 28.44 -14.25
C LYS A 250 22.00 27.60 -13.51
N SER A 251 23.04 28.30 -13.02
CA SER A 251 24.09 27.72 -12.21
C SER A 251 23.76 27.90 -10.72
N TYR A 252 23.92 26.82 -9.96
CA TYR A 252 23.72 26.76 -8.52
C TYR A 252 25.00 26.26 -7.85
N THR A 253 25.33 26.75 -6.67
CA THR A 253 26.45 26.22 -5.92
C THR A 253 26.00 25.02 -5.09
N ILE A 254 26.53 23.84 -5.38
CA ILE A 254 26.25 22.60 -4.67
C ILE A 254 27.52 22.14 -3.99
N ASP A 255 27.54 22.08 -2.64
CA ASP A 255 28.71 21.78 -1.82
C ASP A 255 29.97 22.60 -2.22
N GLY A 256 29.80 23.91 -2.50
CA GLY A 256 30.86 24.80 -2.90
C GLY A 256 31.25 24.79 -4.38
N GLU A 257 30.72 23.86 -5.18
CA GLU A 257 30.98 23.76 -6.62
C GLU A 257 29.83 24.31 -7.45
N PRO A 258 30.10 25.17 -8.48
CA PRO A 258 29.05 25.61 -9.39
C PRO A 258 28.61 24.47 -10.31
N ARG A 259 27.31 24.16 -10.36
CA ARG A 259 26.69 23.14 -11.22
C ARG A 259 25.51 23.72 -11.95
N THR A 260 25.33 23.35 -13.21
CA THR A 260 24.24 23.83 -14.06
C THR A 260 23.05 22.86 -14.02
N LEU A 261 21.84 23.38 -13.75
CA LEU A 261 20.62 22.59 -13.84
C LEU A 261 20.27 22.32 -15.30
N VAL A 262 20.31 21.04 -15.72
CA VAL A 262 20.05 20.64 -17.11
C VAL A 262 18.68 20.00 -17.33
N GLY A 263 17.98 19.58 -16.27
CA GLY A 263 16.67 19.00 -16.40
C GLY A 263 15.90 18.83 -15.11
N VAL A 264 14.58 18.66 -15.26
CA VAL A 264 13.66 18.34 -14.17
C VAL A 264 12.95 17.05 -14.51
N MET A 265 12.96 16.07 -13.61
CA MET A 265 12.30 14.77 -13.81
C MET A 265 10.79 14.85 -13.56
N PRO A 266 9.99 13.97 -14.20
CA PRO A 266 8.56 13.92 -13.93
C PRO A 266 8.27 13.38 -12.52
N ALA A 267 7.11 13.72 -11.96
CA ALA A 267 6.68 13.33 -10.60
C ALA A 267 6.72 11.82 -10.30
N ARG A 268 6.74 10.98 -11.34
CA ARG A 268 6.82 9.52 -11.21
C ARG A 268 8.24 8.97 -11.11
N PHE A 269 9.25 9.81 -11.34
CA PHE A 269 10.63 9.35 -11.36
C PHE A 269 11.16 9.24 -9.94
N GLN A 270 11.20 8.02 -9.45
CA GLN A 270 11.85 7.65 -8.20
C GLN A 270 12.95 6.64 -8.52
N ALA A 271 14.18 7.11 -8.54
CA ALA A 271 15.31 6.23 -8.62
C ALA A 271 15.45 5.50 -7.27
N TYR A 272 15.31 4.17 -7.26
CA TYR A 272 15.53 3.32 -6.08
C TYR A 272 14.58 3.49 -4.90
N GLY A 273 13.36 4.00 -5.11
CA GLY A 273 12.33 4.07 -4.07
C GLY A 273 12.67 4.98 -2.89
N ARG A 274 13.76 5.76 -2.96
CA ARG A 274 14.13 6.76 -1.96
C ARG A 274 13.92 8.15 -2.53
N LEU A 275 13.41 9.03 -1.71
CA LEU A 275 13.28 10.45 -2.05
C LEU A 275 14.67 11.01 -2.36
N ARG A 276 14.84 11.45 -3.60
CA ARG A 276 16.04 12.20 -4.03
C ARG A 276 15.57 13.52 -4.58
N ASP A 277 16.26 14.57 -4.16
CA ASP A 277 15.93 15.91 -4.58
C ASP A 277 16.68 16.25 -5.87
N ILE A 278 17.91 15.75 -5.99
CA ILE A 278 18.77 15.98 -7.17
C ILE A 278 19.61 14.75 -7.51
N TRP A 279 20.01 14.67 -8.78
CA TRP A 279 20.96 13.68 -9.29
C TRP A 279 22.17 14.39 -9.91
N VAL A 280 23.36 13.90 -9.62
CA VAL A 280 24.63 14.40 -10.16
C VAL A 280 25.39 13.26 -10.83
N PRO A 281 26.08 13.49 -11.97
CA PRO A 281 26.93 12.47 -12.57
C PRO A 281 28.17 12.23 -11.70
N ILE A 282 28.53 10.96 -11.58
CA ILE A 282 29.82 10.56 -11.02
C ILE A 282 30.87 10.75 -12.12
N PRO A 283 31.90 11.56 -11.90
CA PRO A 283 32.97 11.73 -12.86
C PRO A 283 33.69 10.40 -13.09
N TRP A 284 33.76 9.98 -14.33
CA TRP A 284 34.43 8.77 -14.74
C TRP A 284 35.81 9.07 -15.32
N THR A 285 36.86 8.51 -14.71
CA THR A 285 38.21 8.43 -15.30
C THR A 285 38.67 6.98 -15.19
N SER A 286 38.77 6.29 -16.31
CA SER A 286 39.50 5.03 -16.37
C SER A 286 40.97 5.30 -15.96
N GLY A 287 41.37 4.78 -14.81
CA GLY A 287 42.76 4.85 -14.34
C GLY A 287 43.07 5.84 -13.21
N THR A 288 42.10 6.56 -12.63
CA THR A 288 42.39 7.41 -11.46
C THR A 288 42.25 6.61 -10.17
N THR A 289 43.39 6.17 -9.65
CA THR A 289 43.56 5.43 -8.38
C THR A 289 43.04 6.15 -7.13
N ARG A 290 42.67 7.40 -7.21
CA ARG A 290 42.29 8.21 -6.04
C ARG A 290 40.76 8.21 -5.75
N SER A 291 39.95 8.11 -6.77
CA SER A 291 38.47 7.98 -6.62
C SER A 291 38.02 6.54 -6.33
N ASP A 292 38.84 5.56 -6.73
CA ASP A 292 38.48 4.13 -6.62
C ASP A 292 38.44 3.63 -5.16
N GLN A 293 39.29 4.16 -4.26
CA GLN A 293 39.33 3.70 -2.87
C GLN A 293 38.19 4.27 -2.00
N GLU A 294 37.52 5.31 -2.47
CA GLU A 294 36.57 6.08 -1.66
C GLU A 294 35.12 5.97 -2.13
N SER A 295 34.84 5.53 -3.37
CA SER A 295 33.48 5.42 -3.90
C SER A 295 32.89 4.05 -3.62
N SER A 296 31.81 4.01 -2.84
CA SER A 296 31.04 2.82 -2.55
C SER A 296 29.67 2.92 -3.21
N LEU A 297 29.51 2.27 -4.37
CA LEU A 297 28.30 2.34 -5.19
C LEU A 297 27.40 1.16 -4.94
N ALA A 298 26.14 1.40 -4.67
CA ALA A 298 25.09 0.41 -4.77
C ALA A 298 24.71 0.21 -6.24
N LEU A 299 24.33 -1.02 -6.61
CA LEU A 299 24.08 -1.40 -7.99
C LEU A 299 22.59 -1.60 -8.27
N LEU A 300 22.16 -1.21 -9.46
CA LEU A 300 20.93 -1.62 -10.10
C LEU A 300 21.25 -2.23 -11.45
N ALA A 301 20.62 -3.34 -11.78
CA ALA A 301 20.87 -4.04 -13.04
C ALA A 301 19.55 -4.39 -13.73
N ARG A 302 19.60 -4.60 -15.05
CA ARG A 302 18.52 -5.16 -15.85
C ARG A 302 18.91 -6.51 -16.37
N LEU A 303 18.09 -7.54 -16.09
CA LEU A 303 18.29 -8.88 -16.61
C LEU A 303 18.10 -8.93 -18.12
N LYS A 304 18.90 -9.72 -18.83
CA LYS A 304 18.63 -10.06 -20.24
C LYS A 304 17.30 -10.80 -20.36
N PRO A 305 16.60 -10.70 -21.51
CA PRO A 305 15.38 -11.46 -21.75
C PRO A 305 15.56 -12.95 -21.51
N GLY A 306 14.68 -13.55 -20.70
CA GLY A 306 14.69 -15.00 -20.43
C GLY A 306 15.69 -15.46 -19.36
N VAL A 307 16.49 -14.60 -18.78
CA VAL A 307 17.40 -14.95 -17.66
C VAL A 307 16.62 -14.94 -16.35
N SER A 308 16.80 -16.01 -15.54
CA SER A 308 16.17 -16.10 -14.21
C SER A 308 17.04 -15.41 -13.14
N VAL A 309 16.40 -14.97 -12.05
CA VAL A 309 17.05 -14.36 -10.88
C VAL A 309 18.06 -15.33 -10.25
N GLU A 310 17.73 -16.62 -10.23
CA GLU A 310 18.60 -17.66 -9.68
C GLU A 310 19.90 -17.82 -10.51
N SER A 311 19.78 -17.84 -11.84
CA SER A 311 20.92 -17.91 -12.74
C SER A 311 21.82 -16.67 -12.61
N ALA A 312 21.20 -15.49 -12.55
CA ALA A 312 21.94 -14.24 -12.35
C ALA A 312 22.63 -14.19 -10.97
N SER A 313 22.00 -14.73 -9.93
CA SER A 313 22.59 -14.81 -8.59
C SER A 313 23.82 -15.71 -8.56
N ALA A 314 23.76 -16.86 -9.25
CA ALA A 314 24.87 -17.81 -9.31
C ALA A 314 26.09 -17.19 -10.03
N GLU A 315 25.89 -16.52 -11.16
CA GLU A 315 26.96 -15.87 -11.90
C GLU A 315 27.56 -14.68 -11.11
N LEU A 316 26.71 -13.84 -10.54
CA LEU A 316 27.16 -12.71 -9.72
C LEU A 316 28.01 -13.16 -8.53
N ASP A 317 27.62 -14.24 -7.84
CA ASP A 317 28.36 -14.76 -6.69
C ASP A 317 29.79 -15.17 -7.07
N VAL A 318 29.96 -15.75 -8.25
CA VAL A 318 31.29 -16.11 -8.78
C VAL A 318 32.13 -14.87 -9.08
N ILE A 319 31.56 -13.86 -9.73
CA ILE A 319 32.26 -12.62 -10.07
C ILE A 319 32.66 -11.88 -8.79
N VAL A 320 31.73 -11.68 -7.85
CA VAL A 320 32.01 -10.97 -6.60
C VAL A 320 33.02 -11.70 -5.71
N LYS A 321 33.05 -13.04 -5.71
CA LYS A 321 34.09 -13.79 -4.99
C LYS A 321 35.51 -13.59 -5.58
N ARG A 322 35.61 -13.39 -6.89
CA ARG A 322 36.89 -13.02 -7.52
C ARG A 322 37.34 -11.62 -7.10
N LEU A 323 36.41 -10.65 -7.07
CA LEU A 323 36.66 -9.30 -6.59
C LEU A 323 37.05 -9.28 -5.10
N ALA A 324 36.39 -10.07 -4.27
CA ALA A 324 36.72 -10.22 -2.86
C ALA A 324 38.12 -10.86 -2.63
N ALA A 325 38.56 -11.72 -3.53
CA ALA A 325 39.94 -12.27 -3.48
C ALA A 325 41.00 -11.21 -3.79
N ALA A 326 40.66 -10.20 -4.64
CA ALA A 326 41.56 -9.10 -4.94
C ALA A 326 41.55 -8.02 -3.81
N HIS A 327 40.39 -7.82 -3.15
CA HIS A 327 40.14 -6.82 -2.11
C HIS A 327 39.51 -7.44 -0.85
N PRO A 328 40.19 -8.31 -0.11
CA PRO A 328 39.59 -9.08 0.99
C PRO A 328 39.12 -8.23 2.17
N ASP A 329 39.68 -7.04 2.36
CA ASP A 329 39.29 -6.14 3.44
C ASP A 329 37.90 -5.47 3.23
N ASP A 330 37.36 -5.48 1.99
CA ASP A 330 36.10 -4.87 1.64
C ASP A 330 34.90 -5.83 1.81
N TYR A 331 35.19 -7.11 2.00
CA TYR A 331 34.18 -8.15 2.04
C TYR A 331 34.20 -8.94 3.35
N PRO A 332 33.04 -9.40 3.86
CA PRO A 332 33.00 -10.32 5.00
C PRO A 332 33.74 -11.63 4.68
N LYS A 333 34.28 -12.29 5.72
CA LYS A 333 35.00 -13.58 5.54
C LYS A 333 34.11 -14.65 4.88
N ARG A 334 32.84 -14.69 5.24
CA ARG A 334 31.85 -15.61 4.67
C ARG A 334 30.65 -14.80 4.20
N PHE A 335 30.45 -14.73 2.91
CA PHE A 335 29.32 -14.02 2.31
C PHE A 335 28.80 -14.74 1.07
N ARG A 336 27.62 -14.36 0.63
CA ARG A 336 27.00 -14.76 -0.62
C ARG A 336 26.46 -13.54 -1.33
N ALA A 337 26.83 -13.37 -2.60
CA ALA A 337 26.20 -12.38 -3.45
C ALA A 337 24.94 -13.00 -4.08
N ARG A 338 23.86 -12.21 -4.10
CA ARG A 338 22.55 -12.61 -4.67
C ARG A 338 21.99 -11.47 -5.48
N VAL A 339 21.00 -11.79 -6.28
CA VAL A 339 20.21 -10.82 -7.01
C VAL A 339 18.76 -10.91 -6.50
N LEU A 340 18.16 -9.80 -6.17
CA LEU A 340 16.75 -9.70 -5.82
C LEU A 340 16.02 -8.90 -6.90
N SER A 341 14.75 -9.20 -7.17
CA SER A 341 13.96 -8.28 -7.99
C SER A 341 13.89 -6.91 -7.31
N ALA A 342 13.81 -5.82 -8.11
CA ALA A 342 13.76 -4.48 -7.55
C ALA A 342 12.58 -4.32 -6.56
N ASN A 343 11.45 -4.94 -6.86
CA ASN A 343 10.29 -4.94 -5.96
C ASN A 343 10.53 -5.73 -4.67
N GLU A 344 11.17 -6.91 -4.76
CA GLU A 344 11.52 -7.70 -3.59
C GLU A 344 12.54 -6.97 -2.70
N TYR A 345 13.53 -6.32 -3.28
CA TYR A 345 14.49 -5.50 -2.55
C TYR A 345 13.82 -4.32 -1.86
N LEU A 346 12.95 -3.58 -2.56
CA LEU A 346 12.25 -2.44 -1.99
C LEU A 346 11.28 -2.84 -0.87
N MET A 347 10.62 -4.00 -1.02
CA MET A 347 9.70 -4.53 -0.01
C MET A 347 10.39 -5.37 1.06
N GLY A 348 11.68 -5.62 0.93
CA GLY A 348 12.46 -6.44 1.84
C GLY A 348 13.20 -5.62 2.90
N PRO A 349 13.90 -6.30 3.82
CA PRO A 349 14.61 -5.71 4.96
C PRO A 349 15.63 -4.65 4.59
N SER A 350 16.12 -4.70 3.38
CA SER A 350 17.19 -3.81 2.86
C SER A 350 16.64 -2.59 2.11
N GLY A 351 15.34 -2.59 1.78
CA GLY A 351 14.67 -1.51 1.06
C GLY A 351 13.92 -0.55 1.98
N TYR A 352 12.63 -0.43 1.75
CA TYR A 352 11.75 0.35 2.65
C TYR A 352 11.80 -0.17 4.08
N GLY A 353 12.08 -1.43 4.26
CA GLY A 353 12.13 -2.06 5.51
C GLY A 353 13.34 -1.72 6.37
N ALA A 354 14.51 -1.51 5.78
CA ALA A 354 15.68 -1.05 6.52
C ALA A 354 15.42 0.28 7.26
N VAL A 355 14.48 1.06 6.75
CA VAL A 355 14.08 2.32 7.37
C VAL A 355 13.02 2.14 8.44
N PHE A 356 12.15 1.12 8.30
CA PHE A 356 11.01 0.93 9.21
C PHE A 356 11.25 -0.10 10.30
N HIS A 357 12.31 -0.90 10.24
CA HIS A 357 12.51 -2.08 11.11
C HIS A 357 11.29 -3.05 11.09
N SER A 358 10.46 -3.00 10.03
CA SER A 358 9.12 -3.62 10.04
C SER A 358 8.62 -4.15 8.68
N ASP A 359 9.52 -4.68 7.84
CA ASP A 359 9.26 -5.02 6.43
C ASP A 359 8.15 -6.01 6.16
N ILE A 360 8.08 -7.00 6.99
CA ILE A 360 7.06 -8.04 6.89
C ILE A 360 5.66 -7.42 7.06
N GLN A 361 5.57 -6.31 7.81
CA GLN A 361 4.30 -5.70 8.17
C GLN A 361 3.60 -5.00 6.99
N LEU A 362 4.31 -4.19 6.19
CA LEU A 362 3.66 -3.47 5.08
C LEU A 362 3.08 -4.44 4.03
N LYS A 363 3.85 -5.43 3.63
CA LYS A 363 3.40 -6.46 2.68
C LYS A 363 2.17 -7.20 3.20
N ASN A 364 2.19 -7.61 4.47
CA ASN A 364 1.08 -8.32 5.09
C ASN A 364 -0.16 -7.42 5.19
N ILE A 365 -0.01 -6.15 5.61
CA ILE A 365 -1.11 -5.18 5.64
C ILE A 365 -1.74 -5.02 4.26
N LEU A 366 -0.95 -4.94 3.19
CA LEU A 366 -1.47 -4.83 1.83
C LEU A 366 -2.28 -6.07 1.40
N TYR A 367 -1.84 -7.28 1.76
CA TYR A 367 -2.62 -8.50 1.52
C TYR A 367 -3.89 -8.57 2.36
N ASP A 368 -3.85 -8.14 3.62
CA ASP A 368 -5.04 -8.09 4.47
C ASP A 368 -6.05 -7.06 3.97
N LEU A 369 -5.59 -5.90 3.50
CA LEU A 369 -6.44 -4.92 2.85
C LEU A 369 -7.07 -5.47 1.55
N LEU A 370 -6.32 -6.24 0.76
CA LEU A 370 -6.86 -6.90 -0.42
C LEU A 370 -7.93 -7.93 -0.03
N ALA A 371 -7.70 -8.74 1.00
CA ALA A 371 -8.70 -9.66 1.53
C ALA A 371 -9.94 -8.91 2.06
N ALA A 372 -9.73 -7.79 2.76
CA ALA A 372 -10.80 -6.95 3.28
C ALA A 372 -11.70 -6.40 2.16
N VAL A 373 -11.14 -5.89 1.07
CA VAL A 373 -11.95 -5.38 -0.05
C VAL A 373 -12.66 -6.48 -0.82
N LEU A 374 -12.08 -7.68 -0.91
CA LEU A 374 -12.78 -8.84 -1.48
C LEU A 374 -13.99 -9.23 -0.62
N MET A 375 -13.86 -9.21 0.70
CA MET A 375 -15.00 -9.41 1.62
C MET A 375 -16.05 -8.30 1.45
N LEU A 376 -15.60 -7.03 1.34
CA LEU A 376 -16.49 -5.91 1.11
C LEU A 376 -17.27 -6.03 -0.21
N LEU A 377 -16.62 -6.51 -1.27
CA LEU A 377 -17.25 -6.77 -2.56
C LEU A 377 -18.30 -7.87 -2.44
N LEU A 378 -18.03 -8.94 -1.68
CA LEU A 378 -19.01 -9.99 -1.39
C LEU A 378 -20.22 -9.47 -0.61
N ILE A 379 -20.00 -8.55 0.35
CA ILE A 379 -21.08 -7.87 1.07
C ILE A 379 -21.93 -7.03 0.11
N ALA A 380 -21.31 -6.24 -0.78
CA ALA A 380 -22.01 -5.47 -1.79
C ALA A 380 -22.81 -6.37 -2.76
N CYS A 381 -22.22 -7.48 -3.22
CA CYS A 381 -22.89 -8.48 -4.05
C CYS A 381 -24.11 -9.10 -3.33
N SER A 382 -23.95 -9.45 -2.05
CA SER A 382 -25.03 -9.99 -1.23
C SER A 382 -26.22 -9.01 -1.13
N ASN A 383 -25.92 -7.72 -0.94
CA ASN A 383 -26.94 -6.67 -0.90
C ASN A 383 -27.74 -6.58 -2.21
N VAL A 384 -27.05 -6.56 -3.33
CA VAL A 384 -27.70 -6.46 -4.64
C VAL A 384 -28.43 -7.76 -4.99
N ALA A 385 -27.87 -8.93 -4.65
CA ALA A 385 -28.56 -10.21 -4.81
C ALA A 385 -29.87 -10.25 -4.02
N ASN A 386 -29.87 -9.75 -2.77
CA ASN A 386 -31.09 -9.64 -1.96
C ASN A 386 -32.13 -8.70 -2.60
N LEU A 387 -31.68 -7.55 -3.14
CA LEU A 387 -32.54 -6.61 -3.86
C LEU A 387 -33.12 -7.21 -5.15
N LEU A 388 -32.29 -7.90 -5.94
CA LEU A 388 -32.73 -8.58 -7.17
C LEU A 388 -33.70 -9.72 -6.88
N LEU A 389 -33.47 -10.50 -5.83
CA LEU A 389 -34.39 -11.55 -5.38
C LEU A 389 -35.73 -10.96 -4.90
N ALA A 390 -35.71 -9.80 -4.22
CA ALA A 390 -36.93 -9.12 -3.84
C ALA A 390 -37.75 -8.68 -5.07
N ARG A 391 -37.08 -8.18 -6.10
CA ARG A 391 -37.70 -7.79 -7.35
C ARG A 391 -38.20 -8.97 -8.17
N ALA A 392 -37.46 -10.07 -8.19
CA ALA A 392 -37.82 -11.27 -8.93
C ALA A 392 -39.16 -11.87 -8.43
N THR A 393 -39.42 -11.86 -7.11
CA THR A 393 -40.67 -12.36 -6.55
C THR A 393 -41.90 -11.50 -6.91
N VAL A 394 -41.74 -10.18 -7.01
CA VAL A 394 -42.83 -9.29 -7.48
C VAL A 394 -43.17 -9.57 -8.95
N ARG A 395 -42.17 -10.04 -9.73
CA ARG A 395 -42.31 -10.30 -11.18
C ARG A 395 -42.56 -11.79 -11.51
N GLU A 396 -42.78 -12.66 -10.52
CA GLU A 396 -43.04 -14.09 -10.76
C GLU A 396 -44.22 -14.29 -11.71
N LYS A 397 -45.31 -13.55 -11.55
CA LYS A 397 -46.50 -13.61 -12.45
C LYS A 397 -46.14 -13.22 -13.88
N GLU A 398 -45.35 -12.18 -14.08
CA GLU A 398 -44.89 -11.71 -15.42
C GLU A 398 -44.03 -12.78 -16.10
N MET A 399 -43.08 -13.38 -15.34
CA MET A 399 -42.23 -14.46 -15.85
C MET A 399 -42.99 -15.74 -16.18
N ALA A 400 -43.99 -16.10 -15.34
CA ALA A 400 -44.86 -17.24 -15.60
C ALA A 400 -45.67 -17.05 -16.90
N VAL A 401 -46.22 -15.86 -17.15
CA VAL A 401 -46.94 -15.56 -18.41
C VAL A 401 -46.03 -15.70 -19.61
N ARG A 402 -44.76 -15.17 -19.53
CA ARG A 402 -43.80 -15.32 -20.62
C ARG A 402 -43.42 -16.77 -20.87
N ALA A 403 -43.26 -17.57 -19.82
CA ALA A 403 -42.94 -18.99 -19.95
C ALA A 403 -44.09 -19.76 -20.63
N VAL A 404 -45.37 -19.43 -20.29
CA VAL A 404 -46.56 -20.00 -20.96
C VAL A 404 -46.64 -19.59 -22.43
N LEU A 405 -46.19 -18.34 -22.77
CA LEU A 405 -46.15 -17.84 -24.15
C LEU A 405 -44.94 -18.41 -24.94
N GLY A 406 -44.17 -19.37 -24.40
CA GLY A 406 -43.12 -20.09 -25.11
C GLY A 406 -41.68 -19.54 -24.90
N ALA A 407 -41.45 -18.62 -23.97
CA ALA A 407 -40.10 -18.16 -23.71
C ALA A 407 -39.22 -19.28 -23.09
N SER A 408 -38.13 -19.63 -23.75
CA SER A 408 -37.17 -20.62 -23.24
C SER A 408 -36.51 -20.18 -21.94
N ARG A 409 -36.15 -21.15 -21.07
CA ARG A 409 -35.42 -20.88 -19.80
C ARG A 409 -34.15 -20.09 -20.03
N GLY A 410 -33.40 -20.39 -21.09
CA GLY A 410 -32.17 -19.67 -21.45
C GLY A 410 -32.40 -18.20 -21.74
N ARG A 411 -33.50 -17.84 -22.43
CA ARG A 411 -33.89 -16.48 -22.74
C ARG A 411 -34.24 -15.67 -21.50
N LEU A 412 -34.94 -16.26 -20.54
CA LEU A 412 -35.26 -15.63 -19.25
C LEU A 412 -34.02 -15.39 -18.41
N VAL A 413 -33.09 -16.37 -18.35
CA VAL A 413 -31.81 -16.24 -17.65
C VAL A 413 -30.95 -15.16 -18.29
N ARG A 414 -30.84 -15.14 -19.62
CA ARG A 414 -30.07 -14.11 -20.37
C ARG A 414 -30.62 -12.72 -20.11
N GLN A 415 -31.92 -12.54 -20.10
CA GLN A 415 -32.55 -11.25 -19.81
C GLN A 415 -32.22 -10.75 -18.40
N LEU A 416 -32.29 -11.61 -17.37
CA LEU A 416 -31.97 -11.23 -15.98
C LEU A 416 -30.46 -10.92 -15.82
N LEU A 417 -29.60 -11.69 -16.50
CA LEU A 417 -28.16 -11.40 -16.54
C LEU A 417 -27.87 -10.06 -17.23
N MET A 418 -28.62 -9.72 -18.29
CA MET A 418 -28.47 -8.42 -18.97
C MET A 418 -28.89 -7.25 -18.06
N GLU A 419 -29.99 -7.37 -17.30
CA GLU A 419 -30.39 -6.38 -16.30
C GLU A 419 -29.29 -6.21 -15.23
N SER A 420 -28.70 -7.31 -14.75
CA SER A 420 -27.61 -7.29 -13.78
C SER A 420 -26.31 -6.70 -14.37
N SER A 421 -26.02 -6.96 -15.64
CA SER A 421 -24.86 -6.40 -16.35
C SER A 421 -24.95 -4.89 -16.49
N VAL A 422 -26.12 -4.37 -16.85
CA VAL A 422 -26.35 -2.91 -16.94
C VAL A 422 -26.16 -2.25 -15.60
N LEU A 423 -26.66 -2.84 -14.50
CA LEU A 423 -26.46 -2.33 -13.14
C LEU A 423 -24.98 -2.36 -12.75
N ALA A 424 -24.28 -3.46 -13.05
CA ALA A 424 -22.88 -3.62 -12.67
C ALA A 424 -21.96 -2.69 -13.47
N VAL A 425 -22.21 -2.50 -14.77
CA VAL A 425 -21.41 -1.55 -15.60
C VAL A 425 -21.63 -0.11 -15.14
N THR A 426 -22.87 0.30 -14.88
CA THR A 426 -23.15 1.64 -14.37
C THR A 426 -22.53 1.85 -12.98
N ALA A 427 -22.59 0.83 -12.13
CA ALA A 427 -21.92 0.85 -10.81
C ALA A 427 -20.39 0.87 -10.94
N CYS A 428 -19.80 0.19 -11.92
CA CYS A 428 -18.37 0.25 -12.21
C CYS A 428 -17.93 1.65 -12.59
N LEU A 429 -18.65 2.31 -13.49
CA LEU A 429 -18.35 3.70 -13.87
C LEU A 429 -18.42 4.65 -12.68
N ALA A 430 -19.49 4.54 -11.88
CA ALA A 430 -19.64 5.31 -10.64
C ALA A 430 -18.54 4.95 -9.62
N GLY A 431 -18.20 3.66 -9.47
CA GLY A 431 -17.14 3.16 -8.62
C GLY A 431 -15.76 3.64 -9.03
N CYS A 432 -15.45 3.65 -10.33
CA CYS A 432 -14.20 4.22 -10.85
C CYS A 432 -14.11 5.74 -10.60
N ALA A 433 -15.21 6.46 -10.73
CA ALA A 433 -15.25 7.89 -10.37
C ALA A 433 -15.00 8.09 -8.87
N MET A 434 -15.65 7.31 -8.00
CA MET A 434 -15.40 7.33 -6.56
C MET A 434 -13.96 6.93 -6.22
N ALA A 435 -13.41 5.93 -6.92
CA ALA A 435 -12.03 5.49 -6.76
C ALA A 435 -11.04 6.59 -7.11
N TRP A 436 -11.30 7.36 -8.15
CA TRP A 436 -10.46 8.50 -8.52
C TRP A 436 -10.36 9.53 -7.40
N PHE A 437 -11.50 9.89 -6.77
CA PHE A 437 -11.51 10.78 -5.61
C PHE A 437 -10.84 10.13 -4.38
N GLY A 438 -11.11 8.85 -4.14
CA GLY A 438 -10.49 8.10 -3.05
C GLY A 438 -8.96 8.02 -3.17
N MET A 439 -8.44 7.79 -4.37
CA MET A 439 -6.99 7.80 -4.63
C MET A 439 -6.37 9.18 -4.40
N LYS A 440 -7.07 10.26 -4.79
CA LYS A 440 -6.63 11.63 -4.47
C LYS A 440 -6.60 11.88 -2.96
N GLY A 441 -7.57 11.35 -2.22
CA GLY A 441 -7.57 11.40 -0.76
C GLY A 441 -6.38 10.66 -0.15
N VAL A 442 -6.10 9.43 -0.60
CA VAL A 442 -4.92 8.66 -0.16
C VAL A 442 -3.62 9.41 -0.50
N GLU A 443 -3.50 9.93 -1.72
CA GLU A 443 -2.36 10.72 -2.17
C GLU A 443 -2.12 11.93 -1.26
N THR A 444 -3.19 12.67 -0.91
CA THR A 444 -3.12 13.82 0.00
C THR A 444 -2.64 13.42 1.40
N ILE A 445 -3.18 12.32 1.95
CA ILE A 445 -2.77 11.83 3.28
C ILE A 445 -1.30 11.40 3.27
N VAL A 446 -0.87 10.64 2.25
CA VAL A 446 0.53 10.21 2.09
C VAL A 446 1.48 11.41 2.00
N HIS A 447 1.09 12.46 1.28
CA HIS A 447 1.89 13.68 1.17
C HIS A 447 1.94 14.49 2.47
N GLN A 448 0.80 14.65 3.16
CA GLN A 448 0.71 15.45 4.39
C GLN A 448 1.44 14.80 5.57
N LYS A 449 1.32 13.49 5.69
CA LYS A 449 1.95 12.73 6.78
C LYS A 449 3.44 12.50 6.54
N ALA A 450 3.96 12.93 5.38
CA ALA A 450 5.35 12.73 4.98
C ALA A 450 5.86 11.31 5.32
N TRP A 451 4.99 10.30 5.14
CA TRP A 451 5.38 8.90 5.32
C TRP A 451 6.52 8.64 4.35
N ALA A 452 7.71 9.03 4.79
CA ALA A 452 8.91 9.30 4.02
C ALA A 452 9.32 8.17 3.10
N ASN A 453 8.71 7.01 3.29
CA ASN A 453 9.13 5.79 2.63
C ASN A 453 8.00 5.06 1.89
N ILE A 454 6.76 5.56 1.96
CA ILE A 454 5.70 5.15 1.04
C ILE A 454 5.75 6.15 -0.13
N GLY A 455 6.85 6.13 -0.88
CA GLY A 455 7.09 6.91 -2.09
C GLY A 455 6.24 8.18 -2.22
N ALA A 456 6.64 9.30 -1.63
CA ALA A 456 5.86 10.54 -1.65
C ALA A 456 5.51 11.04 -3.07
N GLU A 457 6.14 10.48 -4.10
CA GLU A 457 5.83 10.71 -5.51
C GLU A 457 5.06 9.55 -6.16
N THR A 458 4.59 8.56 -5.37
CA THR A 458 3.76 7.47 -5.91
C THR A 458 2.42 8.05 -6.33
N VAL A 459 2.20 8.15 -7.62
CA VAL A 459 0.91 8.58 -8.18
C VAL A 459 -0.02 7.38 -8.26
N PHE A 460 -1.03 7.38 -7.41
CA PHE A 460 -2.11 6.39 -7.50
C PHE A 460 -3.06 6.78 -8.63
N GLY A 461 -3.29 5.88 -9.59
CA GLY A 461 -4.11 6.19 -10.77
C GLY A 461 -4.84 4.99 -11.35
N LEU A 462 -5.83 5.28 -12.19
CA LEU A 462 -6.55 4.28 -12.98
C LEU A 462 -5.72 3.86 -14.19
N ASN A 463 -4.66 3.09 -13.95
CA ASN A 463 -3.84 2.51 -15.01
C ASN A 463 -4.51 1.24 -15.59
N ALA A 464 -3.97 0.69 -16.68
CA ALA A 464 -4.56 -0.46 -17.36
C ALA A 464 -4.78 -1.69 -16.45
N PRO A 465 -3.83 -2.10 -15.57
CA PRO A 465 -4.07 -3.20 -14.63
C PRO A 465 -5.20 -2.92 -13.63
N VAL A 466 -5.31 -1.68 -13.12
CA VAL A 466 -6.38 -1.29 -12.20
C VAL A 466 -7.75 -1.29 -12.90
N LEU A 467 -7.81 -0.80 -14.14
CA LEU A 467 -9.04 -0.88 -14.96
C LEU A 467 -9.44 -2.33 -15.27
N LEU A 468 -8.46 -3.18 -15.60
CA LEU A 468 -8.69 -4.61 -15.81
C LEU A 468 -9.23 -5.29 -14.55
N PHE A 469 -8.67 -4.98 -13.38
CA PHE A 469 -9.20 -5.45 -12.10
C PHE A 469 -10.64 -4.99 -11.89
N SER A 470 -10.94 -3.71 -12.11
CA SER A 470 -12.30 -3.16 -11.94
C SER A 470 -13.30 -3.83 -12.89
N LEU A 471 -12.87 -4.10 -14.14
CA LEU A 471 -13.68 -4.84 -15.12
C LEU A 471 -13.92 -6.29 -14.70
N THR A 472 -12.87 -6.96 -14.19
CA THR A 472 -12.98 -8.33 -13.68
C THR A 472 -13.89 -8.41 -12.45
N ALA A 473 -13.76 -7.46 -11.52
CA ALA A 473 -14.64 -7.33 -10.36
C ALA A 473 -16.09 -7.11 -10.81
N THR A 474 -16.32 -6.29 -11.84
CA THR A 474 -17.64 -6.05 -12.42
C THR A 474 -18.25 -7.30 -13.07
N ALA A 475 -17.44 -8.05 -13.82
CA ALA A 475 -17.89 -9.32 -14.41
C ALA A 475 -18.24 -10.34 -13.32
N LEU A 476 -17.41 -10.46 -12.29
CA LEU A 476 -17.64 -11.35 -11.15
C LEU A 476 -18.90 -10.93 -10.37
N THR A 477 -19.11 -9.64 -10.10
CA THR A 477 -20.32 -9.15 -9.44
C THR A 477 -21.58 -9.42 -10.27
N THR A 478 -21.51 -9.22 -11.58
CA THR A 478 -22.63 -9.57 -12.50
C THR A 478 -22.99 -11.04 -12.39
N LEU A 479 -21.99 -11.91 -12.38
CA LEU A 479 -22.20 -13.36 -12.27
C LEU A 479 -22.79 -13.73 -10.90
N LEU A 480 -22.19 -13.26 -9.81
CA LEU A 480 -22.63 -13.58 -8.45
C LEU A 480 -24.03 -13.03 -8.13
N CYS A 481 -24.30 -11.77 -8.52
CA CYS A 481 -25.59 -11.13 -8.25
C CYS A 481 -26.70 -11.59 -9.20
N GLY A 482 -26.36 -11.88 -10.46
CA GLY A 482 -27.34 -12.20 -11.51
C GLY A 482 -27.64 -13.67 -11.69
N LEU A 483 -26.62 -14.54 -11.58
CA LEU A 483 -26.78 -15.97 -11.92
C LEU A 483 -27.70 -16.73 -10.94
N VAL A 484 -27.57 -16.49 -9.64
CA VAL A 484 -28.37 -17.17 -8.62
C VAL A 484 -29.86 -16.83 -8.73
N PRO A 485 -30.30 -15.55 -8.84
CA PRO A 485 -31.69 -15.21 -9.13
C PRO A 485 -32.15 -15.74 -10.48
N ALA A 486 -31.31 -15.66 -11.51
CA ALA A 486 -31.68 -16.10 -12.87
C ALA A 486 -31.91 -17.60 -12.97
N LEU A 487 -31.05 -18.43 -12.39
CA LEU A 487 -31.21 -19.89 -12.35
C LEU A 487 -32.45 -20.32 -11.56
N ARG A 488 -32.81 -19.57 -10.52
CA ARG A 488 -34.03 -19.83 -9.74
C ARG A 488 -35.30 -19.43 -10.48
N ALA A 489 -35.29 -18.26 -11.13
CA ALA A 489 -36.41 -17.83 -11.95
C ALA A 489 -36.68 -18.81 -13.14
N GLY A 490 -35.62 -19.45 -13.67
CA GLY A 490 -35.76 -20.48 -14.71
C GLY A 490 -36.32 -21.84 -14.25
N ARG A 491 -36.43 -22.07 -12.92
CA ARG A 491 -37.00 -23.32 -12.34
C ARG A 491 -38.42 -23.15 -11.86
N VAL A 492 -39.19 -22.20 -12.39
CA VAL A 492 -40.60 -22.01 -12.00
C VAL A 492 -41.42 -23.18 -12.43
N ASP A 493 -41.98 -23.95 -11.45
CA ASP A 493 -42.99 -24.97 -11.69
C ASP A 493 -44.31 -24.29 -12.02
N LEU A 494 -44.81 -24.49 -13.25
CA LEU A 494 -46.00 -23.86 -13.78
C LEU A 494 -47.30 -24.39 -13.17
N GLN A 495 -47.30 -25.62 -12.66
CA GLN A 495 -48.52 -26.30 -12.17
C GLN A 495 -49.17 -25.66 -10.92
N PRO A 496 -48.41 -25.22 -9.87
CA PRO A 496 -49.05 -24.65 -8.68
C PRO A 496 -49.55 -23.20 -8.85
N GLN A 497 -49.11 -22.49 -9.89
CA GLN A 497 -49.43 -21.06 -10.07
C GLN A 497 -50.67 -20.82 -10.96
N LEU A 498 -51.04 -21.79 -11.78
CA LEU A 498 -52.23 -21.72 -12.65
C LEU A 498 -53.49 -22.19 -11.95
N VAL A 499 -53.38 -23.01 -10.90
CA VAL A 499 -54.50 -23.43 -10.07
C VAL A 499 -54.62 -22.48 -8.88
N GLY A 500 -55.28 -21.38 -9.09
CA GLY A 500 -55.56 -20.41 -8.04
C GLY A 500 -56.39 -21.02 -6.92
N ASN A 501 -55.76 -21.36 -5.82
CA ASN A 501 -56.25 -21.52 -4.45
C ASN A 501 -55.37 -22.51 -3.64
N GLY A 502 -54.09 -22.47 -3.75
CA GLY A 502 -53.21 -23.17 -2.81
C GLY A 502 -52.33 -22.15 -2.10
N LYS A 503 -52.66 -21.73 -0.89
CA LYS A 503 -51.71 -21.08 0.05
C LYS A 503 -50.57 -22.06 0.34
N GLY A 504 -49.68 -22.27 -0.66
CA GLY A 504 -48.53 -23.18 -0.59
C GLY A 504 -47.42 -22.62 0.24
N THR A 505 -47.44 -22.96 1.49
CA THR A 505 -46.47 -22.58 2.54
C THR A 505 -44.99 -22.98 2.29
N SER A 506 -44.71 -23.87 1.33
CA SER A 506 -43.35 -24.43 1.16
C SER A 506 -42.41 -23.63 0.24
N ALA A 507 -42.91 -23.00 -0.83
CA ALA A 507 -42.08 -22.22 -1.74
C ALA A 507 -41.63 -20.87 -1.11
N GLY A 508 -42.50 -20.16 -0.42
CA GLY A 508 -42.24 -18.92 0.29
C GLY A 508 -41.21 -19.08 1.42
N LEU A 509 -41.26 -20.21 2.13
CA LEU A 509 -40.33 -20.53 3.22
C LEU A 509 -38.88 -20.76 2.72
N ARG A 510 -38.68 -21.36 1.56
CA ARG A 510 -37.33 -21.58 0.97
C ARG A 510 -36.69 -20.26 0.50
N HIS A 511 -37.46 -19.35 -0.08
CA HIS A 511 -36.97 -18.01 -0.50
C HIS A 511 -36.61 -17.15 0.70
N GLY A 512 -37.35 -17.20 1.77
CA GLY A 512 -37.10 -16.49 3.02
C GLY A 512 -35.79 -16.94 3.70
N LYS A 513 -35.53 -18.25 3.75
CA LYS A 513 -34.32 -18.81 4.38
C LYS A 513 -33.04 -18.43 3.65
N PHE A 514 -33.04 -18.39 2.32
CA PHE A 514 -31.85 -18.01 1.55
C PHE A 514 -31.49 -16.55 1.73
N ARG A 515 -32.48 -15.65 1.72
CA ARG A 515 -32.23 -14.20 2.00
C ARG A 515 -31.75 -13.98 3.42
N ALA A 516 -32.33 -14.67 4.38
CA ALA A 516 -31.86 -14.68 5.76
C ALA A 516 -30.41 -15.12 5.84
N GLY A 517 -30.02 -16.17 5.11
CA GLY A 517 -28.63 -16.64 5.02
C GLY A 517 -27.68 -15.60 4.43
N LEU A 518 -28.10 -14.88 3.39
CA LEU A 518 -27.28 -13.81 2.81
C LEU A 518 -27.06 -12.65 3.81
N VAL A 519 -28.10 -12.26 4.59
CA VAL A 519 -27.94 -11.23 5.62
C VAL A 519 -27.02 -11.71 6.75
N VAL A 520 -27.18 -12.95 7.19
CA VAL A 520 -26.31 -13.56 8.20
C VAL A 520 -24.84 -13.55 7.73
N ALA A 521 -24.58 -13.98 6.49
CA ALA A 521 -23.25 -13.98 5.89
C ALA A 521 -22.68 -12.54 5.78
N GLN A 522 -23.51 -11.59 5.35
CA GLN A 522 -23.12 -10.18 5.24
C GLN A 522 -22.75 -9.58 6.60
N VAL A 523 -23.60 -9.79 7.64
CA VAL A 523 -23.32 -9.32 9.01
C VAL A 523 -22.04 -9.99 9.52
N ALA A 524 -21.86 -11.28 9.28
CA ALA A 524 -20.67 -12.02 9.69
C ALA A 524 -19.39 -11.46 9.05
N LEU A 525 -19.39 -11.26 7.73
CA LEU A 525 -18.24 -10.67 7.02
C LEU A 525 -17.94 -9.25 7.51
N SER A 526 -18.97 -8.46 7.79
CA SER A 526 -18.78 -7.10 8.28
C SER A 526 -18.21 -7.08 9.70
N ILE A 527 -18.57 -8.02 10.56
CA ILE A 527 -17.96 -8.17 11.89
C ILE A 527 -16.48 -8.50 11.75
N VAL A 528 -16.12 -9.41 10.85
CA VAL A 528 -14.70 -9.73 10.59
C VAL A 528 -13.90 -8.47 10.20
N LEU A 529 -14.44 -7.67 9.28
CA LEU A 529 -13.80 -6.42 8.85
C LEU A 529 -13.71 -5.38 9.98
N LEU A 530 -14.79 -5.20 10.73
CA LEU A 530 -14.84 -4.25 11.84
C LEU A 530 -13.90 -4.66 12.99
N VAL A 531 -13.82 -5.94 13.31
CA VAL A 531 -12.89 -6.47 14.32
C VAL A 531 -11.45 -6.26 13.87
N GLY A 532 -11.12 -6.58 12.60
CA GLY A 532 -9.78 -6.35 12.06
C GLY A 532 -9.36 -4.87 12.13
N ALA A 533 -10.21 -3.97 11.65
CA ALA A 533 -9.96 -2.53 11.71
C ALA A 533 -9.90 -2.02 13.17
N GLY A 534 -10.77 -2.51 14.04
CA GLY A 534 -10.79 -2.15 15.45
C GLY A 534 -9.53 -2.59 16.21
N LEU A 535 -9.04 -3.80 15.94
CA LEU A 535 -7.78 -4.30 16.51
C LEU A 535 -6.58 -3.48 16.02
N MET A 536 -6.52 -3.14 14.72
CA MET A 536 -5.46 -2.27 14.20
C MET A 536 -5.49 -0.88 14.83
N MET A 537 -6.68 -0.28 14.94
CA MET A 537 -6.84 1.03 15.59
C MET A 537 -6.43 1.00 17.07
N ARG A 538 -6.82 -0.04 17.79
CA ARG A 538 -6.44 -0.20 19.20
C ARG A 538 -4.96 -0.48 19.36
N SER A 539 -4.37 -1.27 18.44
CA SER A 539 -2.93 -1.52 18.41
C SER A 539 -2.14 -0.22 18.20
N LEU A 540 -2.57 0.61 17.25
CA LEU A 540 -1.97 1.93 17.02
C LEU A 540 -2.10 2.81 18.27
N TYR A 541 -3.27 2.85 18.91
CA TYR A 541 -3.47 3.60 20.13
C TYR A 541 -2.51 3.16 21.25
N GLN A 542 -2.37 1.85 21.46
CA GLN A 542 -1.44 1.30 22.43
C GLN A 542 0.02 1.64 22.08
N LEU A 543 0.36 1.56 20.81
CA LEU A 543 1.71 1.84 20.30
C LEU A 543 2.13 3.29 20.54
N THR A 544 1.20 4.23 20.31
CA THR A 544 1.46 5.67 20.50
C THR A 544 1.41 6.11 21.96
N HIS A 545 0.88 5.28 22.88
CA HIS A 545 0.76 5.59 24.32
C HIS A 545 1.67 4.72 25.20
N VAL A 546 2.58 3.94 24.61
CA VAL A 546 3.53 3.15 25.39
C VAL A 546 4.55 4.04 26.08
N ASP A 547 4.91 3.70 27.31
CA ASP A 547 6.03 4.35 27.99
C ASP A 547 7.36 3.93 27.32
N MET A 548 8.00 4.88 26.65
CA MET A 548 9.27 4.69 25.95
C MET A 548 10.47 4.70 26.91
N GLY A 549 10.26 5.03 28.21
CA GLY A 549 11.34 5.25 29.17
C GLY A 549 12.04 6.61 29.01
N PHE A 550 11.58 7.43 28.05
CA PHE A 550 11.99 8.82 27.83
C PHE A 550 10.77 9.64 27.34
N ASN A 551 10.87 10.95 27.43
CA ASN A 551 9.83 11.87 26.97
C ASN A 551 10.17 12.47 25.61
N PRO A 552 9.52 12.04 24.51
CA PRO A 552 9.81 12.55 23.17
C PRO A 552 9.31 13.97 22.92
N LYS A 553 8.39 14.46 23.76
CA LYS A 553 7.73 15.77 23.59
C LYS A 553 8.71 16.92 23.72
N ASN A 554 8.53 17.93 22.92
CA ASN A 554 9.29 19.16 22.95
C ASN A 554 10.81 18.93 22.78
N ILE A 555 11.21 17.98 21.93
CA ILE A 555 12.59 17.74 21.56
C ILE A 555 12.75 17.96 20.06
N LEU A 556 13.68 18.80 19.66
CA LEU A 556 14.19 18.91 18.30
C LEU A 556 15.45 18.04 18.16
N VAL A 557 15.45 17.15 17.19
CA VAL A 557 16.61 16.33 16.84
C VAL A 557 17.39 17.01 15.74
N VAL A 558 18.69 17.21 15.97
CA VAL A 558 19.62 17.76 15.00
C VAL A 558 20.72 16.72 14.76
N ALA A 559 20.64 16.01 13.65
CA ALA A 559 21.67 15.05 13.27
C ALA A 559 22.51 15.63 12.13
N PHE A 560 23.80 15.75 12.36
CA PHE A 560 24.73 16.27 11.37
C PHE A 560 25.08 15.21 10.33
N ALA A 561 25.10 15.59 9.07
CA ALA A 561 25.74 14.81 8.03
C ALA A 561 27.25 15.00 8.16
N PRO A 562 28.06 13.94 8.10
CA PRO A 562 29.51 14.10 8.11
C PRO A 562 29.93 15.01 6.96
N PRO A 563 30.86 15.98 7.22
CA PRO A 563 31.36 16.85 6.17
C PRO A 563 31.99 16.00 5.07
N ARG A 564 31.82 16.41 3.84
CA ARG A 564 32.44 15.71 2.70
C ARG A 564 33.90 16.11 2.60
N GLY A 565 34.76 15.11 2.53
CA GLY A 565 36.15 15.31 2.18
C GLY A 565 36.30 15.80 0.73
N HIS A 566 37.50 16.15 0.32
CA HIS A 566 37.84 16.57 -1.07
C HIS A 566 37.45 15.54 -2.13
N SER A 567 37.16 14.31 -1.71
CA SER A 567 36.67 13.21 -2.53
C SER A 567 35.12 13.20 -2.71
N GLY A 568 34.38 14.12 -2.09
CA GLY A 568 32.93 14.15 -2.06
C GLY A 568 32.26 13.09 -1.14
N LEU A 569 33.08 12.35 -0.37
CA LEU A 569 32.61 11.35 0.59
C LEU A 569 32.56 11.90 2.03
N PRO A 570 31.68 11.33 2.89
CA PRO A 570 31.58 11.73 4.29
C PRO A 570 32.90 11.57 5.04
N ASP A 571 33.47 12.67 5.55
CA ASP A 571 34.68 12.66 6.41
C ASP A 571 34.31 12.61 7.90
N ARG A 572 33.94 11.42 8.35
CA ARG A 572 33.64 11.15 9.77
C ARG A 572 34.86 11.30 10.66
N ALA A 573 36.08 11.18 10.11
CA ALA A 573 37.30 11.40 10.86
C ALA A 573 37.48 12.87 11.25
N LYS A 574 37.04 13.80 10.40
CA LYS A 574 37.05 15.22 10.74
C LYS A 574 36.07 15.53 11.88
N MET A 575 34.86 14.95 11.87
CA MET A 575 33.93 15.11 13.00
C MET A 575 34.44 14.47 14.30
N ALA A 576 35.15 13.36 14.21
CA ALA A 576 35.76 12.70 15.37
C ALA A 576 37.07 13.38 15.83
N SER A 577 37.59 14.36 15.09
CA SER A 577 38.76 15.10 15.46
C SER A 577 38.50 16.06 16.63
N GLN A 578 39.56 16.55 17.28
CA GLN A 578 39.43 17.59 18.32
C GLN A 578 38.79 18.88 17.78
N GLU A 579 39.00 19.19 16.51
CA GLU A 579 38.39 20.34 15.84
C GLU A 579 36.87 20.12 15.68
N GLY A 580 36.42 18.97 15.20
CA GLY A 580 34.99 18.64 15.07
C GLY A 580 34.28 18.64 16.43
N GLN A 581 34.92 18.08 17.47
CA GLN A 581 34.39 18.12 18.84
C GLN A 581 34.26 19.54 19.38
N ALA A 582 35.26 20.41 19.10
CA ALA A 582 35.20 21.81 19.50
C ALA A 582 34.10 22.59 18.77
N LEU A 583 33.80 22.25 17.51
CA LEU A 583 32.66 22.83 16.77
C LEU A 583 31.33 22.46 17.43
N ILE A 584 31.13 21.18 17.70
CA ILE A 584 29.89 20.72 18.35
C ILE A 584 29.73 21.34 19.73
N GLN A 585 30.81 21.50 20.50
CA GLN A 585 30.76 22.17 21.78
C GLN A 585 30.29 23.64 21.64
N LYS A 586 30.77 24.34 20.62
CA LYS A 586 30.33 25.72 20.32
C LYS A 586 28.85 25.75 19.92
N ASP A 587 28.39 24.79 19.13
CA ASP A 587 26.98 24.67 18.77
C ASP A 587 26.11 24.47 20.03
N VAL A 588 26.49 23.57 20.91
CA VAL A 588 25.80 23.32 22.18
C VAL A 588 25.73 24.58 23.04
N GLU A 589 26.86 25.33 23.16
CA GLU A 589 26.89 26.58 23.93
C GLU A 589 25.95 27.64 23.36
N ARG A 590 25.98 27.87 22.04
CA ARG A 590 25.09 28.83 21.37
C ARG A 590 23.64 28.44 21.43
N LEU A 591 23.32 27.16 21.24
CA LEU A 591 21.94 26.68 21.32
C LEU A 591 21.35 26.78 22.72
N LYS A 592 22.18 26.66 23.77
CA LYS A 592 21.74 26.88 25.17
C LYS A 592 21.37 28.35 25.44
N GLU A 593 21.93 29.28 24.71
CA GLU A 593 21.65 30.71 24.83
C GLU A 593 20.39 31.15 24.08
N LEU A 594 19.84 30.30 23.20
CA LEU A 594 18.63 30.63 22.43
C LEU A 594 17.39 30.71 23.34
N PRO A 595 16.61 31.81 23.27
CA PRO A 595 15.34 31.90 23.95
C PRO A 595 14.38 30.78 23.48
N GLY A 596 13.83 30.03 24.42
CA GLY A 596 12.96 28.90 24.13
C GLY A 596 13.65 27.53 24.23
N VAL A 597 14.97 27.45 24.28
CA VAL A 597 15.73 26.23 24.56
C VAL A 597 15.84 26.02 26.07
N ALA A 598 15.45 24.83 26.52
CA ALA A 598 15.51 24.43 27.94
C ALA A 598 16.79 23.64 28.25
N ALA A 599 17.22 22.77 27.36
CA ALA A 599 18.42 21.95 27.50
C ALA A 599 18.90 21.46 26.13
N VAL A 600 20.22 21.20 26.04
CA VAL A 600 20.83 20.58 24.86
C VAL A 600 21.68 19.42 25.34
N ALA A 601 21.52 18.27 24.71
CA ALA A 601 22.32 17.07 24.95
C ALA A 601 22.97 16.57 23.67
N VAL A 602 24.11 15.93 23.83
CA VAL A 602 24.85 15.27 22.75
C VAL A 602 24.69 13.77 22.88
N ASN A 603 24.27 13.11 21.80
CA ASN A 603 24.08 11.67 21.74
C ASN A 603 24.58 11.16 20.37
N ASN A 604 24.83 9.85 20.25
CA ASN A 604 25.14 9.21 18.97
C ASN A 604 23.98 8.40 18.40
N THR A 605 22.82 8.39 19.07
CA THR A 605 21.61 7.66 18.65
C THR A 605 20.38 8.56 18.73
N ILE A 606 19.39 8.31 17.90
CA ILE A 606 18.07 8.93 18.03
C ILE A 606 17.24 8.02 18.96
N PRO A 607 16.73 8.53 20.09
CA PRO A 607 15.92 7.75 20.99
C PRO A 607 14.65 7.21 20.30
N GLY A 608 14.37 5.93 20.48
CA GLY A 608 13.24 5.27 19.80
C GLY A 608 13.53 4.83 18.36
N TYR A 609 14.74 5.08 17.86
CA TYR A 609 15.17 4.71 16.50
C TYR A 609 16.62 4.17 16.48
N GLY A 610 17.13 3.71 17.62
CA GLY A 610 18.47 3.17 17.74
C GLY A 610 18.57 1.69 17.30
N PRO A 611 19.79 1.20 17.07
CA PRO A 611 20.03 -0.19 16.72
C PRO A 611 19.66 -1.14 17.88
N ASN A 612 19.12 -2.31 17.53
CA ASN A 612 18.81 -3.39 18.45
C ASN A 612 20.04 -4.16 18.93
N HIS A 613 21.18 -3.97 18.27
CA HIS A 613 22.40 -4.74 18.44
C HIS A 613 23.58 -3.83 18.78
N GLY A 614 24.46 -4.34 19.59
CA GLY A 614 25.68 -3.64 19.99
C GLY A 614 26.84 -4.60 20.18
N PRO A 615 27.95 -4.15 20.78
CA PRO A 615 29.06 -5.01 21.11
C PRO A 615 28.66 -6.05 22.17
N GLN A 616 29.40 -7.15 22.20
CA GLN A 616 29.27 -8.11 23.27
C GLN A 616 29.79 -7.52 24.59
N VAL A 617 29.01 -7.66 25.64
CA VAL A 617 29.32 -7.19 26.98
C VAL A 617 29.44 -8.39 27.93
N THR A 618 30.49 -8.41 28.73
CA THR A 618 30.72 -9.45 29.72
C THR A 618 31.06 -8.84 31.08
N VAL A 619 31.01 -9.63 32.14
CA VAL A 619 31.66 -9.26 33.43
C VAL A 619 33.12 -9.70 33.34
N PRO A 620 34.12 -8.89 33.77
CA PRO A 620 35.50 -9.34 33.77
C PRO A 620 35.69 -10.67 34.50
N GLY A 621 36.26 -11.65 33.79
CA GLY A 621 36.43 -13.03 34.35
C GLY A 621 35.16 -13.91 34.34
N GLY A 622 34.02 -13.38 33.88
CA GLY A 622 32.76 -14.15 33.77
C GLY A 622 32.60 -14.81 32.41
N THR A 623 31.75 -15.82 32.36
CA THR A 623 31.43 -16.58 31.14
C THR A 623 30.16 -16.09 30.43
N ARG A 624 29.35 -15.28 31.12
CA ARG A 624 28.11 -14.76 30.56
C ARG A 624 28.39 -13.62 29.60
N VAL A 625 27.90 -13.74 28.40
CA VAL A 625 28.02 -12.77 27.32
C VAL A 625 26.63 -12.30 26.93
N GLU A 626 26.42 -11.01 26.91
CA GLU A 626 25.17 -10.40 26.43
C GLU A 626 25.49 -9.40 25.33
N GLU A 627 24.64 -9.28 24.32
CA GLU A 627 24.70 -8.19 23.39
C GLU A 627 23.98 -6.98 23.97
N ALA A 628 24.66 -5.85 24.06
CA ALA A 628 24.09 -4.63 24.61
C ALA A 628 24.24 -3.46 23.64
N GLY A 629 23.19 -2.69 23.47
CA GLY A 629 23.24 -1.39 22.83
C GLY A 629 24.20 -0.49 23.58
N LEU A 630 25.06 0.21 22.86
CA LEU A 630 25.98 1.18 23.44
C LEU A 630 25.62 2.57 22.92
N SER A 631 25.22 3.46 23.83
CA SER A 631 24.88 4.85 23.53
C SER A 631 25.90 5.78 24.16
N GLU A 632 26.50 6.62 23.34
CA GLU A 632 27.36 7.70 23.82
C GLU A 632 26.49 8.90 24.18
N CYS A 633 26.59 9.35 25.42
CA CYS A 633 25.74 10.41 25.99
C CYS A 633 26.57 11.38 26.80
N ASP A 634 26.24 12.68 26.74
CA ASP A 634 26.79 13.67 27.64
C ASP A 634 26.07 13.68 29.01
N GLU A 635 26.50 14.56 29.89
CA GLU A 635 25.91 14.75 31.22
C GLU A 635 24.47 15.27 31.18
N ASN A 636 24.03 15.86 30.07
CA ASN A 636 22.72 16.48 29.94
C ASN A 636 21.64 15.50 29.43
N CYS A 637 22.02 14.36 28.84
CA CYS A 637 21.09 13.45 28.19
C CYS A 637 19.93 12.98 29.10
N VAL A 638 20.22 12.66 30.35
CA VAL A 638 19.18 12.16 31.29
C VAL A 638 18.07 13.21 31.49
N ASN A 639 18.44 14.47 31.65
CA ASN A 639 17.51 15.57 31.86
C ASN A 639 16.81 15.97 30.56
N THR A 640 17.59 16.04 29.45
CA THR A 640 17.06 16.41 28.15
C THR A 640 16.04 15.37 27.66
N LEU A 641 16.29 14.09 27.86
CA LEU A 641 15.36 13.03 27.48
C LEU A 641 14.32 12.72 28.54
N GLY A 642 14.48 13.26 29.77
CA GLY A 642 13.57 12.95 30.88
C GLY A 642 13.63 11.47 31.31
N MET A 643 14.80 10.84 31.22
CA MET A 643 15.01 9.47 31.64
C MET A 643 15.00 9.35 33.17
N ARG A 644 14.42 8.28 33.70
CA ARG A 644 14.31 8.08 35.13
C ARG A 644 15.48 7.27 35.72
N MET A 645 16.26 7.90 36.58
CA MET A 645 17.29 7.20 37.37
C MET A 645 16.66 6.26 38.43
N ILE A 646 17.19 5.04 38.54
CA ILE A 646 16.75 4.03 39.50
C ILE A 646 17.72 3.96 40.68
N ALA A 647 19.04 3.97 40.40
CA ALA A 647 20.08 3.88 41.43
C ALA A 647 21.37 4.57 40.97
N GLY A 648 22.16 5.04 41.91
CA GLY A 648 23.45 5.69 41.58
C GLY A 648 23.30 7.10 41.01
N ARG A 649 24.19 7.47 40.10
CA ARG A 649 24.22 8.76 39.42
C ARG A 649 24.34 8.63 37.92
N TRP A 650 23.93 9.67 37.21
CA TRP A 650 24.23 9.81 35.75
C TRP A 650 25.71 10.20 35.53
N LEU A 651 26.11 10.21 34.27
CA LEU A 651 27.44 10.73 33.86
C LEU A 651 27.59 12.17 34.32
N SER A 652 28.75 12.54 34.84
CA SER A 652 29.09 13.89 35.24
C SER A 652 29.96 14.58 34.19
N THR A 653 30.02 15.91 34.24
CA THR A 653 30.94 16.70 33.37
C THR A 653 32.39 16.25 33.54
N GLY A 654 32.78 15.78 34.75
CA GLY A 654 34.12 15.24 34.98
C GLY A 654 34.35 13.94 34.22
N ASP A 655 33.40 13.02 34.22
CA ASP A 655 33.49 11.73 33.51
C ASP A 655 33.58 11.96 31.99
N VAL A 656 32.82 12.95 31.46
CA VAL A 656 32.81 13.29 30.03
C VAL A 656 34.11 13.96 29.59
N ARG A 657 34.62 14.91 30.39
CA ARG A 657 35.83 15.67 30.03
C ARG A 657 37.13 14.88 30.19
N THR A 658 37.20 13.91 31.07
CA THR A 658 38.40 13.12 31.38
C THR A 658 38.37 11.72 30.74
N ASP A 659 37.43 11.45 29.83
CA ASP A 659 37.27 10.16 29.15
C ASP A 659 37.31 8.96 30.12
N GLN A 660 36.66 9.12 31.28
CA GLN A 660 36.66 8.04 32.25
C GLN A 660 35.79 6.87 31.76
N TYR A 661 36.33 5.66 31.90
CA TYR A 661 35.60 4.44 31.57
C TYR A 661 34.54 4.10 32.61
N VAL A 662 33.49 4.93 32.65
CA VAL A 662 32.30 4.71 33.46
C VAL A 662 31.08 4.50 32.58
N ALA A 663 30.12 3.74 33.07
CA ALA A 663 28.88 3.44 32.38
C ALA A 663 27.67 3.59 33.30
N VAL A 664 26.57 4.08 32.73
CA VAL A 664 25.22 3.94 33.29
C VAL A 664 24.53 2.84 32.49
N VAL A 665 23.92 1.87 33.16
CA VAL A 665 23.23 0.73 32.52
C VAL A 665 21.73 0.82 32.72
N ASN A 666 20.94 0.27 31.80
CA ASN A 666 19.52 0.16 32.02
C ASN A 666 19.18 -1.04 32.95
N GLN A 667 17.96 -1.08 33.48
CA GLN A 667 17.50 -2.16 34.37
C GLN A 667 17.65 -3.53 33.71
N ARG A 668 17.41 -3.62 32.39
CA ARG A 668 17.53 -4.87 31.62
C ARG A 668 18.95 -5.43 31.65
N LEU A 669 19.95 -4.64 31.28
CA LEU A 669 21.35 -5.07 31.33
C LEU A 669 21.80 -5.40 32.74
N ALA A 670 21.42 -4.57 33.74
CA ALA A 670 21.73 -4.82 35.14
C ALA A 670 21.20 -6.18 35.63
N ARG A 671 19.95 -6.50 35.31
CA ARG A 671 19.30 -7.77 35.66
C ARG A 671 19.93 -8.95 34.91
N ASP A 672 20.16 -8.80 33.59
CA ASP A 672 20.70 -9.87 32.77
C ASP A 672 22.13 -10.24 33.21
N MET A 673 22.95 -9.27 33.63
CA MET A 673 24.34 -9.50 34.01
C MET A 673 24.52 -9.87 35.50
N PHE A 674 23.71 -9.31 36.37
CA PHE A 674 23.94 -9.39 37.83
C PHE A 674 22.78 -10.01 38.63
N GLY A 675 21.65 -10.34 37.96
CA GLY A 675 20.43 -10.82 38.59
C GLY A 675 19.86 -9.77 39.56
N ASP A 676 19.57 -10.18 40.79
CA ASP A 676 19.07 -9.29 41.87
C ASP A 676 20.23 -8.59 42.65
N GLY A 677 21.48 -8.81 42.23
CA GLY A 677 22.65 -8.22 42.90
C GLY A 677 22.82 -6.74 42.54
N ASN A 678 23.38 -5.95 43.47
CA ASN A 678 23.67 -4.55 43.26
C ASN A 678 24.72 -4.38 42.12
N PRO A 679 24.39 -3.71 41.03
CA PRO A 679 25.33 -3.50 39.91
C PRO A 679 26.29 -2.33 40.16
N LEU A 680 26.00 -1.41 41.06
CA LEU A 680 26.81 -0.21 41.30
C LEU A 680 28.23 -0.56 41.78
N GLY A 681 29.22 0.08 41.19
CA GLY A 681 30.64 -0.15 41.45
C GLY A 681 31.20 -1.40 40.80
N ARG A 682 30.35 -2.28 40.19
CA ARG A 682 30.83 -3.44 39.43
C ARG A 682 31.31 -3.02 38.02
N GLN A 683 32.06 -3.90 37.41
CA GLN A 683 32.66 -3.66 36.10
C GLN A 683 31.97 -4.48 35.02
N ILE A 684 31.81 -3.90 33.83
CA ILE A 684 31.46 -4.56 32.58
C ILE A 684 32.61 -4.40 31.58
N GLN A 685 32.85 -5.45 30.79
CA GLN A 685 33.86 -5.46 29.74
C GLN A 685 33.14 -5.49 28.38
N VAL A 686 33.35 -4.46 27.58
CA VAL A 686 32.86 -4.37 26.22
C VAL A 686 33.91 -4.98 25.30
N LYS A 687 33.52 -6.07 24.62
CA LYS A 687 34.40 -6.81 23.72
C LYS A 687 34.64 -6.07 22.42
N ALA A 688 35.90 -6.15 21.93
CA ALA A 688 36.30 -5.50 20.68
C ALA A 688 35.89 -4.01 20.59
N PHE A 689 35.94 -3.28 21.70
CA PHE A 689 35.49 -1.90 21.80
C PHE A 689 36.20 -0.97 20.80
N THR A 690 37.51 -1.16 20.56
CA THR A 690 38.25 -0.36 19.56
C THR A 690 37.73 -0.59 18.14
N GLN A 691 37.27 -1.81 17.84
CA GLN A 691 36.64 -2.13 16.54
C GLN A 691 35.24 -1.53 16.45
N PHE A 692 34.49 -1.49 17.55
CA PHE A 692 33.20 -0.82 17.60
C PHE A 692 33.35 0.69 17.36
N ARG A 693 34.30 1.35 18.05
CA ARG A 693 34.64 2.77 17.78
C ARG A 693 35.03 3.01 16.33
N SER A 694 35.84 2.13 15.73
CA SER A 694 36.29 2.27 14.36
C SER A 694 35.23 1.91 13.30
N ARG A 695 34.19 1.15 13.66
CA ARG A 695 33.06 0.92 12.74
C ARG A 695 32.36 2.20 12.34
N GLY A 696 32.27 3.17 13.24
CA GLY A 696 31.88 4.56 12.91
C GLY A 696 32.86 5.24 11.95
N SER A 697 34.16 4.88 11.97
CA SER A 697 35.23 5.45 11.14
C SER A 697 35.63 4.56 9.93
N ARG A 698 34.94 3.45 9.66
CA ARG A 698 35.23 2.58 8.49
C ARG A 698 35.23 3.32 7.14
N TRP A 699 34.58 4.46 7.10
CA TRP A 699 34.55 5.36 5.95
C TRP A 699 35.76 6.31 5.90
N ALA A 700 36.62 6.33 6.92
CA ALA A 700 37.77 7.23 7.02
C ALA A 700 39.09 6.62 6.57
N GLY A 701 39.09 5.47 5.92
CA GLY A 701 40.30 4.86 5.34
C GLY A 701 41.37 4.38 6.33
N LYS A 702 41.09 4.46 7.65
CA LYS A 702 42.05 3.98 8.67
C LYS A 702 41.65 2.60 9.14
N LYS A 703 42.56 1.64 8.99
CA LYS A 703 42.39 0.29 9.51
C LYS A 703 42.26 0.34 11.03
N PRO A 704 41.23 -0.30 11.65
CA PRO A 704 41.14 -0.40 13.09
C PRO A 704 42.36 -1.09 13.66
N PRO A 705 42.76 -0.79 14.91
CA PRO A 705 43.88 -1.48 15.55
C PRO A 705 43.62 -3.00 15.58
N ASP A 706 44.61 -3.74 15.16
CA ASP A 706 44.61 -5.21 15.11
C ASP A 706 45.67 -5.73 16.09
N PRO A 707 45.35 -6.50 17.13
CA PRO A 707 44.01 -7.05 17.43
C PRO A 707 43.07 -6.04 18.07
N PRO A 708 41.72 -6.23 17.95
CA PRO A 708 40.72 -5.40 18.59
C PRO A 708 40.88 -5.45 20.13
N GLN A 709 40.86 -4.28 20.79
CA GLN A 709 41.00 -4.18 22.23
C GLN A 709 39.64 -4.09 22.92
N ASP A 710 39.53 -4.77 24.06
CA ASP A 710 38.38 -4.68 24.96
C ASP A 710 38.51 -3.42 25.84
N ALA A 711 37.36 -2.89 26.30
CA ALA A 711 37.34 -1.83 27.30
C ALA A 711 36.54 -2.23 28.52
N VAL A 712 37.01 -1.86 29.72
CA VAL A 712 36.34 -2.16 30.99
C VAL A 712 35.75 -0.86 31.55
N PHE A 713 34.47 -0.87 31.83
CA PHE A 713 33.70 0.26 32.35
C PHE A 713 33.19 -0.05 33.75
N GLN A 714 33.30 0.91 34.69
CA GLN A 714 32.71 0.83 36.01
C GLN A 714 31.24 1.35 35.95
N ILE A 715 30.33 0.60 36.51
CA ILE A 715 28.91 1.00 36.58
C ILE A 715 28.75 2.03 37.71
N VAL A 716 28.32 3.24 37.37
CA VAL A 716 28.08 4.36 38.29
C VAL A 716 26.60 4.64 38.53
N GLY A 717 25.71 4.10 37.65
CA GLY A 717 24.28 4.31 37.77
C GLY A 717 23.45 3.27 37.02
N VAL A 718 22.18 3.23 37.40
CA VAL A 718 21.15 2.42 36.72
C VAL A 718 19.99 3.33 36.36
N VAL A 719 19.55 3.28 35.10
CA VAL A 719 18.42 4.01 34.56
C VAL A 719 17.27 3.04 34.25
N ALA A 720 16.04 3.53 34.23
CA ALA A 720 14.88 2.75 33.83
C ALA A 720 15.08 2.22 32.40
N ASP A 721 14.39 1.15 32.05
CA ASP A 721 14.45 0.59 30.71
C ASP A 721 13.95 1.60 29.67
N VAL A 722 14.75 1.78 28.62
CA VAL A 722 14.47 2.66 27.50
C VAL A 722 14.21 1.83 26.24
N LYS A 723 13.12 2.11 25.55
CA LYS A 723 12.78 1.46 24.27
C LYS A 723 13.49 2.15 23.11
N ASN A 724 14.81 2.01 23.07
CA ASN A 724 15.64 2.71 22.09
C ASN A 724 15.42 2.25 20.64
N SER A 725 14.94 1.03 20.45
CA SER A 725 14.69 0.43 19.12
C SER A 725 13.22 0.54 18.67
N GLY A 726 12.48 1.44 19.30
CA GLY A 726 11.08 1.69 19.00
C GLY A 726 10.09 1.02 19.99
N PRO A 727 8.85 1.49 19.97
CA PRO A 727 7.82 1.07 20.94
C PRO A 727 7.44 -0.40 20.81
N GLN A 728 7.58 -0.98 19.61
CA GLN A 728 7.20 -2.37 19.32
C GLN A 728 8.16 -3.39 19.92
N GLN A 729 9.41 -3.00 20.12
CA GLN A 729 10.45 -3.89 20.63
C GLN A 729 10.49 -3.88 22.15
N PRO A 730 10.81 -5.01 22.80
CA PRO A 730 11.13 -5.01 24.22
C PRO A 730 12.37 -4.15 24.47
N ALA A 731 12.49 -3.59 25.65
CA ALA A 731 13.71 -2.89 26.03
C ALA A 731 14.91 -3.84 25.92
N VAL A 732 15.91 -3.43 25.13
CA VAL A 732 17.16 -4.18 24.96
C VAL A 732 18.15 -3.85 26.08
N PRO A 733 19.10 -4.74 26.42
CA PRO A 733 20.20 -4.41 27.29
C PRO A 733 20.97 -3.20 26.75
N MET A 734 21.19 -2.15 27.54
CA MET A 734 21.87 -0.93 27.12
C MET A 734 22.87 -0.40 28.15
N ALA A 735 23.97 0.10 27.65
CA ALA A 735 24.94 0.88 28.42
C ALA A 735 25.11 2.27 27.82
N PHE A 736 25.07 3.29 28.66
CA PHE A 736 25.32 4.68 28.32
C PHE A 736 26.70 5.05 28.82
N ILE A 737 27.54 5.55 27.92
CA ILE A 737 28.94 5.90 28.20
C ILE A 737 29.21 7.34 27.77
N ALA A 738 30.29 7.90 28.28
CA ALA A 738 30.75 9.21 27.86
C ALA A 738 31.10 9.23 26.35
N PRO A 739 30.90 10.36 25.63
CA PRO A 739 31.24 10.47 24.22
C PRO A 739 32.74 10.24 24.00
N LEU A 740 33.06 9.14 23.32
CA LEU A 740 34.45 8.73 23.05
C LEU A 740 34.81 8.91 21.56
N ALA A 741 34.31 9.99 20.95
CA ALA A 741 34.70 10.39 19.61
C ALA A 741 34.41 9.34 18.51
N THR A 742 33.17 8.83 18.43
CA THR A 742 32.75 7.95 17.31
C THR A 742 32.46 8.73 16.02
N GLY A 743 32.43 10.06 16.07
CA GLY A 743 32.21 10.91 14.90
C GLY A 743 30.74 10.93 14.39
N ALA A 744 29.81 10.45 15.17
CA ALA A 744 28.38 10.55 14.88
C ALA A 744 27.71 11.30 16.05
N PHE A 745 27.48 12.59 15.87
CA PHE A 745 26.84 13.40 16.89
C PHE A 745 25.44 13.80 16.47
N ILE A 746 24.52 13.67 17.44
CA ILE A 746 23.13 14.09 17.33
C ILE A 746 22.87 15.02 18.49
N LEU A 747 22.48 16.25 18.22
CA LEU A 747 22.01 17.13 19.28
C LEU A 747 20.53 16.90 19.51
N GLN A 748 20.17 16.84 20.76
CA GLN A 748 18.79 16.75 21.24
C GLN A 748 18.50 18.05 21.98
N VAL A 749 17.69 18.91 21.37
CA VAL A 749 17.39 20.23 21.87
C VAL A 749 16.00 20.20 22.49
N ARG A 750 15.92 20.24 23.82
CA ARG A 750 14.64 20.36 24.52
C ARG A 750 14.19 21.80 24.52
N THR A 751 12.95 22.04 24.12
CA THR A 751 12.38 23.38 23.99
C THR A 751 11.24 23.60 24.99
N ASN A 752 10.99 24.87 25.35
CA ASN A 752 9.82 25.30 26.14
C ASN A 752 8.65 25.76 25.22
N VAL A 753 8.89 25.78 23.92
CA VAL A 753 7.92 26.14 22.87
C VAL A 753 7.83 24.98 21.88
N GLU A 754 6.94 25.09 20.93
CA GLU A 754 6.78 24.07 19.87
C GLU A 754 8.11 23.89 19.09
N PRO A 755 8.68 22.68 19.05
CA PRO A 755 10.00 22.45 18.45
C PRO A 755 10.08 22.86 16.98
N ALA A 756 8.98 22.65 16.21
CA ALA A 756 8.94 23.03 14.81
C ALA A 756 9.18 24.54 14.59
N SER A 757 8.73 25.38 15.53
CA SER A 757 8.96 26.83 15.46
C SER A 757 10.41 27.24 15.68
N MET A 758 11.22 26.35 16.27
CA MET A 758 12.62 26.61 16.57
C MET A 758 13.58 26.17 15.46
N ILE A 759 13.11 25.41 14.48
CA ILE A 759 13.95 24.82 13.42
C ILE A 759 14.85 25.90 12.77
N HIS A 760 14.25 26.99 12.31
CA HIS A 760 15.00 28.04 11.61
C HIS A 760 16.01 28.74 12.52
N ALA A 761 15.62 29.05 13.75
CA ALA A 761 16.48 29.69 14.73
C ALA A 761 17.68 28.78 15.12
N VAL A 762 17.46 27.50 15.30
CA VAL A 762 18.50 26.51 15.57
C VAL A 762 19.44 26.38 14.38
N GLN A 763 18.91 26.31 13.18
CA GLN A 763 19.68 26.24 11.94
C GLN A 763 20.59 27.47 11.75
N GLU A 764 20.06 28.66 11.97
CA GLU A 764 20.84 29.91 11.86
C GLU A 764 21.98 29.96 12.87
N GLN A 765 21.78 29.54 14.12
CA GLN A 765 22.82 29.53 15.12
C GLN A 765 23.96 28.56 14.80
N ILE A 766 23.65 27.37 14.30
CA ILE A 766 24.63 26.40 13.87
C ILE A 766 25.40 26.92 12.66
N TRP A 767 24.72 27.48 11.66
CA TRP A 767 25.36 28.06 10.50
C TRP A 767 26.18 29.34 10.82
N ALA A 768 25.96 29.97 11.96
CA ALA A 768 26.82 31.05 12.45
C ALA A 768 28.14 30.51 13.05
N VAL A 769 28.22 29.25 13.41
CA VAL A 769 29.45 28.57 13.81
C VAL A 769 30.20 28.00 12.60
N ASP A 770 29.50 27.22 11.79
CA ASP A 770 30.01 26.70 10.53
C ASP A 770 28.92 26.73 9.46
N ARG A 771 29.09 27.55 8.44
CA ARG A 771 28.14 27.69 7.33
C ARG A 771 28.03 26.44 6.42
N ASP A 772 29.03 25.58 6.52
CA ASP A 772 29.10 24.36 5.69
C ASP A 772 28.51 23.12 6.40
N GLU A 773 28.02 23.30 7.63
CA GLU A 773 27.31 22.20 8.33
C GLU A 773 26.04 21.80 7.62
N ILE A 774 25.90 20.48 7.42
CA ILE A 774 24.78 19.84 6.76
C ILE A 774 24.01 19.02 7.78
N PHE A 775 22.68 19.18 7.80
CA PHE A 775 21.80 18.40 8.67
C PHE A 775 21.29 17.17 7.92
N TRP A 776 21.47 15.99 8.46
CA TRP A 776 20.79 14.80 7.98
C TRP A 776 19.35 14.76 8.49
N ILE A 777 19.12 15.20 9.72
CA ILE A 777 17.82 15.32 10.36
C ILE A 777 17.78 16.65 11.10
N LEU A 778 16.70 17.38 10.94
CA LEU A 778 16.39 18.60 11.68
C LEU A 778 14.86 18.64 11.86
N ASP A 779 14.36 17.76 12.72
CA ASP A 779 12.93 17.53 12.90
C ASP A 779 12.58 17.39 14.39
N PRO A 780 11.35 17.74 14.80
CA PRO A 780 10.81 17.33 16.10
C PRO A 780 10.88 15.81 16.27
N LEU A 781 11.28 15.35 17.45
CA LEU A 781 11.44 13.92 17.71
C LEU A 781 10.10 13.16 17.57
N GLU A 782 8.97 13.78 17.96
CA GLU A 782 7.64 13.19 17.78
C GLU A 782 7.33 12.98 16.29
N ASP A 783 7.58 14.00 15.44
CA ASP A 783 7.35 13.92 14.00
C ASP A 783 8.26 12.89 13.35
N PHE A 784 9.53 12.84 13.78
CA PHE A 784 10.48 11.84 13.32
C PHE A 784 10.01 10.41 13.64
N LEU A 785 9.54 10.17 14.88
CA LEU A 785 9.00 8.87 15.28
C LEU A 785 7.70 8.54 14.54
N GLU A 786 6.82 9.54 14.31
CA GLU A 786 5.61 9.37 13.52
C GLU A 786 5.94 8.90 12.08
N GLN A 787 6.89 9.55 11.43
CA GLN A 787 7.28 9.24 10.06
C GLN A 787 8.01 7.90 9.93
N HIS A 788 8.81 7.51 10.92
CA HIS A 788 9.71 6.35 10.81
C HIS A 788 9.22 5.12 11.59
N THR A 789 8.51 5.32 12.70
CA THR A 789 8.12 4.21 13.58
C THR A 789 6.63 3.89 13.49
N TYR A 790 5.77 4.92 13.37
CA TYR A 790 4.31 4.75 13.36
C TYR A 790 3.69 4.73 11.96
N ALA A 791 4.43 5.13 10.94
CA ALA A 791 3.92 5.29 9.56
C ALA A 791 3.18 4.06 9.01
N VAL A 792 3.72 2.85 9.21
CA VAL A 792 3.12 1.61 8.66
C VAL A 792 1.82 1.24 9.39
N PRO A 793 1.77 1.21 10.74
CA PRO A 793 0.51 1.05 11.47
C PRO A 793 -0.53 2.13 11.15
N GLU A 794 -0.14 3.39 11.05
CA GLU A 794 -1.03 4.50 10.68
C GLU A 794 -1.62 4.33 9.28
N PHE A 795 -0.80 3.94 8.31
CA PHE A 795 -1.24 3.64 6.95
C PHE A 795 -2.28 2.51 6.93
N GLY A 796 -2.04 1.44 7.70
CA GLY A 796 -2.98 0.35 7.86
C GLY A 796 -4.34 0.82 8.40
N VAL A 797 -4.35 1.64 9.45
CA VAL A 797 -5.57 2.21 10.04
C VAL A 797 -6.24 3.20 9.07
N ALA A 798 -5.48 4.06 8.40
CA ALA A 798 -6.02 5.05 7.46
C ALA A 798 -6.76 4.40 6.29
N LEU A 799 -6.35 3.22 5.85
CA LEU A 799 -7.05 2.48 4.79
C LEU A 799 -8.15 1.55 5.33
N SER A 800 -7.92 0.85 6.44
CA SER A 800 -8.90 -0.09 6.99
C SER A 800 -10.10 0.60 7.63
N GLY A 801 -9.93 1.78 8.24
CA GLY A 801 -10.99 2.55 8.88
C GLY A 801 -12.15 2.90 7.93
N PRO A 802 -11.91 3.56 6.78
CA PRO A 802 -12.92 3.82 5.77
C PRO A 802 -13.60 2.55 5.24
N LEU A 803 -12.85 1.45 5.05
CA LEU A 803 -13.42 0.16 4.62
C LEU A 803 -14.40 -0.39 5.65
N ALA A 804 -14.06 -0.30 6.94
CA ALA A 804 -14.95 -0.69 8.04
C ALA A 804 -16.22 0.17 8.07
N GLY A 805 -16.10 1.48 7.83
CA GLY A 805 -17.24 2.40 7.71
C GLY A 805 -18.16 2.03 6.54
N VAL A 806 -17.60 1.71 5.37
CA VAL A 806 -18.37 1.25 4.21
C VAL A 806 -19.05 -0.09 4.49
N ALA A 807 -18.36 -1.03 5.15
CA ALA A 807 -18.94 -2.31 5.53
C ALA A 807 -20.15 -2.13 6.46
N LEU A 808 -20.04 -1.25 7.46
CA LEU A 808 -21.13 -0.94 8.38
C LEU A 808 -22.35 -0.33 7.65
N LEU A 809 -22.08 0.60 6.73
CA LEU A 809 -23.13 1.21 5.90
C LEU A 809 -23.82 0.18 5.01
N LEU A 810 -23.06 -0.74 4.42
CA LEU A 810 -23.63 -1.84 3.62
C LEU A 810 -24.46 -2.81 4.47
N VAL A 811 -24.07 -3.09 5.73
CA VAL A 811 -24.93 -3.86 6.69
C VAL A 811 -26.25 -3.16 6.91
N MET A 812 -26.22 -1.86 7.17
CA MET A 812 -27.41 -1.07 7.40
C MET A 812 -28.36 -1.13 6.19
N VAL A 813 -27.84 -0.97 4.97
CA VAL A 813 -28.60 -1.07 3.72
C VAL A 813 -29.20 -2.48 3.53
N GLY A 814 -28.41 -3.53 3.78
CA GLY A 814 -28.84 -4.91 3.63
C GLY A 814 -29.95 -5.32 4.61
N VAL A 815 -29.76 -5.03 5.89
CA VAL A 815 -30.75 -5.31 6.92
C VAL A 815 -32.04 -4.51 6.65
N PHE A 816 -31.92 -3.21 6.33
CA PHE A 816 -33.06 -2.38 5.95
C PHE A 816 -33.83 -2.97 4.77
N SER A 817 -33.13 -3.38 3.71
CA SER A 817 -33.74 -3.90 2.49
C SER A 817 -34.54 -5.17 2.74
N VAL A 818 -33.97 -6.11 3.52
CA VAL A 818 -34.64 -7.37 3.84
C VAL A 818 -35.82 -7.14 4.78
N MET A 819 -35.70 -6.26 5.75
CA MET A 819 -36.77 -5.94 6.67
C MET A 819 -37.92 -5.18 5.97
N ALA A 820 -37.62 -4.21 5.13
CA ALA A 820 -38.62 -3.48 4.34
C ALA A 820 -39.42 -4.43 3.44
N TYR A 821 -38.72 -5.36 2.79
CA TYR A 821 -39.39 -6.38 1.97
C TYR A 821 -40.22 -7.35 2.82
N THR A 822 -39.73 -7.84 3.95
CA THR A 822 -40.49 -8.74 4.84
C THR A 822 -41.76 -8.09 5.34
N VAL A 823 -41.69 -6.79 5.67
CA VAL A 823 -42.85 -5.98 6.07
C VAL A 823 -43.87 -5.90 4.92
N SER A 824 -43.42 -5.61 3.68
CA SER A 824 -44.29 -5.49 2.53
C SER A 824 -45.05 -6.79 2.21
N LEU A 825 -44.42 -7.95 2.40
CA LEU A 825 -45.10 -9.26 2.22
C LEU A 825 -46.10 -9.59 3.33
N GLN A 826 -45.88 -9.06 4.53
CA GLN A 826 -46.72 -9.33 5.69
C GLN A 826 -47.70 -8.21 6.00
N THR A 827 -47.85 -7.23 5.09
CA THR A 827 -48.75 -6.06 5.30
C THR A 827 -50.18 -6.48 5.58
N GLN A 828 -50.73 -7.49 4.84
CA GLN A 828 -52.07 -8.02 5.05
C GLN A 828 -52.19 -8.72 6.42
N GLU A 829 -51.22 -9.52 6.80
CA GLU A 829 -51.15 -10.19 8.11
C GLU A 829 -51.17 -9.18 9.25
N PHE A 830 -50.37 -8.11 9.14
CA PHE A 830 -50.33 -7.02 10.13
C PHE A 830 -51.64 -6.25 10.17
N GLY A 831 -52.28 -6.03 9.01
CA GLY A 831 -53.59 -5.42 8.93
C GLY A 831 -54.69 -6.24 9.65
N ILE A 832 -54.71 -7.56 9.42
CA ILE A 832 -55.63 -8.46 10.09
C ILE A 832 -55.41 -8.48 11.60
N ARG A 833 -54.14 -8.55 12.06
CA ARG A 833 -53.85 -8.53 13.50
C ARG A 833 -54.28 -7.25 14.16
N MET A 834 -54.05 -6.08 13.52
CA MET A 834 -54.49 -4.77 14.03
C MET A 834 -56.01 -4.67 14.02
N ALA A 835 -56.71 -5.21 13.02
CA ALA A 835 -58.16 -5.29 13.00
C ALA A 835 -58.71 -6.16 14.13
N LEU A 836 -57.97 -7.17 14.57
CA LEU A 836 -58.27 -8.04 15.71
C LEU A 836 -57.82 -7.47 17.08
N GLY A 837 -57.34 -6.23 17.12
CA GLY A 837 -57.01 -5.51 18.38
C GLY A 837 -55.51 -5.50 18.77
N ALA A 838 -54.58 -5.95 17.93
CA ALA A 838 -53.15 -5.81 18.19
C ALA A 838 -52.71 -4.34 18.18
N GLN A 839 -51.95 -3.95 19.19
CA GLN A 839 -51.42 -2.59 19.30
C GLN A 839 -50.24 -2.37 18.33
N ARG A 840 -49.94 -1.11 18.00
CA ARG A 840 -48.79 -0.73 17.17
C ARG A 840 -47.46 -1.24 17.74
N GLY A 841 -47.34 -1.31 19.07
CA GLY A 841 -46.18 -1.87 19.79
C GLY A 841 -45.97 -3.35 19.51
N ASP A 842 -47.03 -4.13 19.39
CA ASP A 842 -46.94 -5.58 19.15
C ASP A 842 -46.40 -5.85 17.74
N VAL A 843 -46.90 -5.13 16.73
CA VAL A 843 -46.40 -5.22 15.35
C VAL A 843 -44.93 -4.79 15.27
N LEU A 844 -44.56 -3.68 15.93
CA LEU A 844 -43.20 -3.20 16.01
C LEU A 844 -42.29 -4.27 16.65
N GLY A 845 -42.74 -4.87 17.77
CA GLY A 845 -41.99 -5.90 18.47
C GLY A 845 -41.75 -7.17 17.61
N ILE A 846 -42.73 -7.59 16.83
CA ILE A 846 -42.60 -8.75 15.92
C ILE A 846 -41.50 -8.48 14.85
N VAL A 847 -41.54 -7.30 14.23
CA VAL A 847 -40.58 -6.93 13.19
C VAL A 847 -39.16 -6.80 13.78
N LEU A 848 -39.02 -6.10 14.90
CA LEU A 848 -37.73 -5.93 15.58
C LEU A 848 -37.14 -7.28 16.05
N ARG A 849 -37.97 -8.20 16.58
CA ARG A 849 -37.53 -9.54 17.03
C ARG A 849 -36.97 -10.36 15.86
N LYS A 850 -37.62 -10.30 14.68
CA LYS A 850 -37.10 -10.98 13.48
C LYS A 850 -35.76 -10.39 13.01
N GLY A 851 -35.66 -9.05 12.98
CA GLY A 851 -34.41 -8.39 12.64
C GLY A 851 -33.29 -8.71 13.62
N PHE A 852 -33.60 -8.69 14.92
CA PHE A 852 -32.65 -9.03 15.98
C PHE A 852 -32.15 -10.48 15.89
N ALA A 853 -33.03 -11.44 15.58
CA ALA A 853 -32.61 -12.82 15.41
C ALA A 853 -31.62 -13.01 14.25
N LEU A 854 -31.82 -12.31 13.13
CA LEU A 854 -30.88 -12.32 12.00
C LEU A 854 -29.52 -11.68 12.38
N LEU A 855 -29.57 -10.56 13.10
CA LEU A 855 -28.37 -9.89 13.59
C LEU A 855 -27.58 -10.78 14.56
N VAL A 856 -28.24 -11.37 15.56
CA VAL A 856 -27.59 -12.28 16.53
C VAL A 856 -26.96 -13.49 15.83
N SER A 857 -27.68 -14.10 14.86
CA SER A 857 -27.13 -15.22 14.09
C SER A 857 -25.86 -14.79 13.30
N GLY A 858 -25.89 -13.63 12.65
CA GLY A 858 -24.75 -13.08 11.92
C GLY A 858 -23.59 -12.70 12.84
N ILE A 859 -23.89 -12.15 14.02
CA ILE A 859 -22.90 -11.79 15.05
C ILE A 859 -22.19 -13.05 15.56
N LEU A 860 -22.93 -14.09 15.90
CA LEU A 860 -22.33 -15.35 16.39
C LEU A 860 -21.39 -15.96 15.34
N VAL A 861 -21.84 -16.06 14.09
CA VAL A 861 -20.97 -16.55 13.00
C VAL A 861 -19.77 -15.64 12.77
N GLY A 862 -19.98 -14.32 12.77
CA GLY A 862 -18.93 -13.33 12.54
C GLY A 862 -17.87 -13.33 13.66
N VAL A 863 -18.28 -13.41 14.91
CA VAL A 863 -17.37 -13.49 16.07
C VAL A 863 -16.54 -14.78 16.01
N LEU A 864 -17.16 -15.92 15.72
CA LEU A 864 -16.44 -17.19 15.55
C LEU A 864 -15.45 -17.14 14.38
N ALA A 865 -15.85 -16.58 13.25
CA ALA A 865 -14.97 -16.39 12.09
C ALA A 865 -13.83 -15.43 12.41
N SER A 866 -14.11 -14.32 13.12
CA SER A 866 -13.09 -13.35 13.55
C SER A 866 -12.07 -14.01 14.47
N TYR A 867 -12.49 -14.83 15.43
CA TYR A 867 -11.58 -15.55 16.33
C TYR A 867 -10.58 -16.43 15.56
N GLY A 868 -11.02 -17.07 14.48
CA GLY A 868 -10.12 -17.84 13.59
C GLY A 868 -9.18 -16.95 12.78
N LEU A 869 -9.72 -15.87 12.20
CA LEU A 869 -8.98 -15.01 11.27
C LEU A 869 -7.99 -14.05 11.95
N THR A 870 -8.28 -13.62 13.17
CA THR A 870 -7.39 -12.73 13.93
C THR A 870 -6.03 -13.36 14.24
N ARG A 871 -5.88 -14.69 14.15
CA ARG A 871 -4.58 -15.35 14.24
C ARG A 871 -3.62 -14.91 13.13
N PHE A 872 -4.13 -14.60 11.94
CA PHE A 872 -3.32 -14.06 10.83
C PHE A 872 -2.90 -12.61 11.10
N LEU A 873 -3.73 -11.83 11.78
CA LEU A 873 -3.41 -10.47 12.18
C LEU A 873 -2.47 -10.39 13.39
N ALA A 874 -2.26 -11.49 14.13
CA ALA A 874 -1.49 -11.49 15.36
C ALA A 874 -0.05 -10.97 15.20
N SER A 875 0.56 -11.16 14.03
CA SER A 875 1.90 -10.64 13.71
C SER A 875 1.93 -9.15 13.39
N GLN A 876 0.77 -8.52 13.19
CA GLN A 876 0.66 -7.12 12.76
C GLN A 876 0.08 -6.21 13.85
N ILE A 877 -0.50 -6.78 14.89
CA ILE A 877 -1.01 -6.04 16.05
C ILE A 877 0.00 -6.11 17.19
N TRP A 878 0.17 -4.98 17.87
CA TRP A 878 1.08 -4.85 18.98
C TRP A 878 0.35 -4.36 20.23
N GLY A 879 0.74 -4.89 21.43
CA GLY A 879 0.18 -4.46 22.70
C GLY A 879 -1.28 -4.87 22.95
N VAL A 880 -1.91 -5.57 22.00
CA VAL A 880 -3.30 -5.99 22.07
C VAL A 880 -3.41 -7.47 21.76
N SER A 881 -4.21 -8.19 22.54
CA SER A 881 -4.53 -9.58 22.23
C SER A 881 -5.36 -9.66 20.93
N ALA A 882 -5.08 -10.64 20.08
CA ALA A 882 -5.91 -10.94 18.91
C ALA A 882 -7.38 -11.23 19.27
N THR A 883 -7.66 -11.50 20.54
CA THR A 883 -9.00 -11.77 21.10
C THR A 883 -9.46 -10.71 22.09
N ASP A 884 -9.03 -9.46 21.89
CA ASP A 884 -9.30 -8.36 22.80
C ASP A 884 -10.82 -8.16 23.05
N PRO A 885 -11.32 -8.37 24.29
CA PRO A 885 -12.75 -8.35 24.57
C PRO A 885 -13.38 -6.97 24.37
N TRP A 886 -12.63 -5.89 24.54
CA TRP A 886 -13.13 -4.54 24.35
C TRP A 886 -13.40 -4.24 22.87
N THR A 887 -12.51 -4.65 22.00
CA THR A 887 -12.69 -4.50 20.55
C THR A 887 -13.87 -5.33 20.07
N PHE A 888 -13.94 -6.61 20.47
CA PHE A 888 -15.06 -7.48 20.09
C PHE A 888 -16.39 -6.97 20.65
N GLY A 889 -16.43 -6.56 21.93
CA GLY A 889 -17.62 -6.01 22.58
C GLY A 889 -18.09 -4.70 21.91
N GLY A 890 -17.17 -3.80 21.61
CA GLY A 890 -17.45 -2.53 20.93
C GLY A 890 -18.00 -2.72 19.52
N VAL A 891 -17.42 -3.63 18.74
CA VAL A 891 -17.88 -3.97 17.38
C VAL A 891 -19.27 -4.60 17.42
N VAL A 892 -19.51 -5.55 18.33
CA VAL A 892 -20.82 -6.18 18.50
C VAL A 892 -21.88 -5.13 18.87
N ALA A 893 -21.58 -4.26 19.83
CA ALA A 893 -22.48 -3.17 20.21
C ALA A 893 -22.79 -2.24 19.02
N LEU A 894 -21.78 -1.85 18.25
CA LEU A 894 -21.91 -0.99 17.08
C LEU A 894 -22.82 -1.63 16.02
N VAL A 895 -22.61 -2.92 15.70
CA VAL A 895 -23.44 -3.66 14.72
C VAL A 895 -24.86 -3.85 15.21
N VAL A 896 -25.09 -4.10 16.50
CA VAL A 896 -26.44 -4.20 17.08
C VAL A 896 -27.16 -2.85 16.98
N ILE A 897 -26.52 -1.76 17.37
CA ILE A 897 -27.13 -0.41 17.33
C ILE A 897 -27.48 -0.04 15.89
N THR A 898 -26.56 -0.19 14.94
CA THR A 898 -26.79 0.14 13.52
C THR A 898 -27.81 -0.79 12.87
N GLY A 899 -27.80 -2.08 13.17
CA GLY A 899 -28.76 -3.03 12.67
C GLY A 899 -30.17 -2.81 13.19
N LEU A 900 -30.32 -2.49 14.49
CA LEU A 900 -31.62 -2.13 15.06
C LEU A 900 -32.13 -0.80 14.50
N ALA A 901 -31.26 0.21 14.32
CA ALA A 901 -31.61 1.47 13.67
C ALA A 901 -32.13 1.24 12.24
N ALA A 902 -31.49 0.34 11.48
CA ALA A 902 -31.93 -0.05 10.14
C ALA A 902 -33.33 -0.72 10.14
N CYS A 903 -33.68 -1.46 11.21
CA CYS A 903 -34.99 -2.11 11.36
C CYS A 903 -36.11 -1.11 11.74
N LEU A 904 -35.77 0.04 12.36
CA LEU A 904 -36.77 0.97 12.91
C LEU A 904 -37.69 1.56 11.85
N LEU A 905 -37.15 2.00 10.70
CA LEU A 905 -37.96 2.60 9.63
C LEU A 905 -38.98 1.63 9.02
N PRO A 906 -38.60 0.38 8.62
CA PRO A 906 -39.57 -0.64 8.17
C PRO A 906 -40.58 -1.00 9.25
N ALA A 907 -40.14 -1.11 10.51
CA ALA A 907 -41.04 -1.47 11.61
C ALA A 907 -42.08 -0.39 11.90
N ARG A 908 -41.70 0.91 11.86
CA ARG A 908 -42.63 2.04 11.97
C ARG A 908 -43.65 2.05 10.82
N ARG A 909 -43.22 1.74 9.59
CA ARG A 909 -44.13 1.62 8.44
C ARG A 909 -45.11 0.49 8.63
N ALA A 910 -44.69 -0.69 9.14
CA ALA A 910 -45.54 -1.80 9.47
C ALA A 910 -46.62 -1.44 10.52
N ALA A 911 -46.23 -0.74 11.57
CA ALA A 911 -47.09 -0.28 12.66
C ALA A 911 -48.07 0.86 12.26
N GLY A 912 -47.83 1.52 11.13
CA GLY A 912 -48.67 2.59 10.59
C GLY A 912 -49.62 2.19 9.47
N VAL A 913 -49.77 0.91 9.17
CA VAL A 913 -50.66 0.40 8.13
C VAL A 913 -52.11 0.59 8.59
N ASP A 914 -52.91 1.19 7.74
CA ASP A 914 -54.35 1.28 7.99
C ASP A 914 -55.04 -0.10 7.75
N PRO A 915 -55.68 -0.69 8.77
CA PRO A 915 -56.34 -2.00 8.64
C PRO A 915 -57.36 -2.05 7.49
N LEU A 916 -58.09 -0.96 7.23
CA LEU A 916 -59.10 -0.88 6.16
C LEU A 916 -58.47 -0.93 4.76
N VAL A 917 -57.33 -0.28 4.60
CA VAL A 917 -56.53 -0.29 3.35
C VAL A 917 -55.87 -1.65 3.12
N ALA A 918 -55.38 -2.27 4.20
CA ALA A 918 -54.74 -3.59 4.11
C ALA A 918 -55.71 -4.75 3.72
N LEU A 919 -56.98 -4.60 4.07
CA LEU A 919 -58.03 -5.58 3.73
C LEU A 919 -58.63 -5.34 2.33
N ARG A 920 -58.45 -4.17 1.71
CA ARG A 920 -58.94 -3.82 0.35
C ARG A 920 -57.92 -4.16 -0.76
N TYR A 921 -56.72 -4.53 -0.44
CA TYR A 921 -55.73 -4.94 -1.44
C TYR A 921 -55.98 -6.43 -1.80
N GLU A 922 -56.82 -6.68 -2.78
CA GLU A 922 -56.92 -7.90 -3.56
C GLU A 922 -55.91 -7.91 -4.71
#